data_b3ee3861c28351cd130a8c72029f33f2
#
_entry.id   b3ee3861c28351cd130a8c72029f33f2
#
_cell.length_a   1.000
_cell.length_b   1.000
_cell.length_c   1.000
_cell.angle_alpha   90.00
_cell.angle_beta   90.00
_cell.angle_gamma   90.00
#
_symmetry.space_group_name_H-M   'P 1'
#
loop_
_entity.id
_entity.type
_entity.pdbx_description
1 polymer ?
#
loop_
_entity_poly.entity_id
_entity_poly.type
_entity_poly.pdbx_seq_one_letter_code
_entity_poly.pdbx_strand_id
1 'polypeptide(L)'
;MRSRYIFLVIIFGLATLVWSAYLFALQIFDPFKLDRFRQLRYIPDKEILIPTRGSIYDANGDLLVSSISYYQLDIDRKAVSLWAKKQKMDLQEAYARISKVLSNCSALSAGDILKRLNLNDKLTSIQISNKIREMELDRIISTFDKEKIPGLNYSFASMRRIYSKDILAARLLGSVQPVSDGYDPETRSKSLYKLNGICGIEASYNDLLAGEYGWREVVYDANHERVPYPNLHEKQSQDGFNLKLTIDSKIQEIVEHALYEGAVKYSAKNVGAIAMDPNTGRILALAGVSPEDRNIDPGLVRVKSNIPLSFMFEPGSTMKPLTMLPALEHKLVRPNEKIACGVYQVGKRTIRDTHHYGALTPKEIIAKSSNVGVAKIAERIGKKRLYEKFISLGYGQKTGLGLYGESSGLFRKPDDWDGYTLHSLSFGQAISVTALQHVTAFSAVANGGKMMKPYIVDSITNKTGQVIQQFEPEVLREIASKAVTDTIRSYMKAVIDDGTGKHIKMDYITIAGKTGTAQKNVEGTRGYSSGKYTSVFVGMFPAEEPKMVLLVFYDEPAPGYHYGSTSAAPTFKKIVEDILFMPNYNIIGFDERMTQRSLQMPDLRGKHISQAEAILNKYGFLYKIEGVDSSSVVIDQFPKANVSVDPHHPITIKVGSGLSKADSLTVKGTMPDLTGLTIRRAMQVAAKHKVPLKIKGSGIVRQQSILPGSLITGTAACTIEASI
;
A
#
# COMPACT_ATOMS: atom_id res chain seq x y z
N MET A 1 98.47 8.77 22.23
CA MET A 1 97.07 8.41 22.39
C MET A 1 96.07 9.54 22.03
N ARG A 2 96.25 10.79 22.48
CA ARG A 2 95.37 11.93 22.18
C ARG A 2 95.04 12.15 20.68
N SER A 3 96.04 12.04 19.80
CA SER A 3 95.87 12.30 18.34
C SER A 3 94.96 11.22 17.65
N ARG A 4 95.00 9.97 18.15
CA ARG A 4 94.14 8.91 17.66
C ARG A 4 92.67 9.07 18.09
N TYR A 5 92.46 9.61 19.27
CA TYR A 5 91.11 9.95 19.78
C TYR A 5 90.49 11.13 19.02
N ILE A 6 91.26 12.17 18.76
CA ILE A 6 90.80 13.29 17.98
C ILE A 6 90.47 12.87 16.53
N PHE A 7 91.22 12.03 15.97
CA PHE A 7 90.99 11.51 14.61
C PHE A 7 89.69 10.64 14.55
N LEU A 8 89.46 9.79 15.57
CA LEU A 8 88.19 9.05 15.71
C LEU A 8 86.99 9.95 15.92
N VAL A 9 87.10 10.99 16.74
CA VAL A 9 86.00 11.96 16.96
C VAL A 9 85.66 12.74 15.69
N ILE A 10 86.71 13.10 14.90
CA ILE A 10 86.51 13.82 13.60
C ILE A 10 85.83 12.88 12.61
N ILE A 11 86.24 11.62 12.51
CA ILE A 11 85.59 10.65 11.61
C ILE A 11 84.14 10.40 12.03
N PHE A 12 83.90 10.21 13.31
CA PHE A 12 82.53 10.00 13.83
C PHE A 12 81.65 11.24 13.59
N GLY A 13 82.19 12.44 13.82
CA GLY A 13 81.50 13.71 13.53
C GLY A 13 81.18 13.89 12.04
N LEU A 14 82.13 13.57 11.19
CA LEU A 14 81.89 13.59 9.73
C LEU A 14 80.85 12.54 9.27
N ALA A 15 80.93 11.33 9.83
CA ALA A 15 79.97 10.27 9.54
C ALA A 15 78.51 10.64 9.97
N THR A 16 78.40 11.24 11.18
CA THR A 16 77.09 11.71 11.65
C THR A 16 76.58 12.89 10.82
N LEU A 17 77.43 13.79 10.37
CA LEU A 17 77.05 14.90 9.53
C LEU A 17 76.59 14.45 8.11
N VAL A 18 77.33 13.52 7.52
CA VAL A 18 76.94 12.89 6.25
C VAL A 18 75.59 12.11 6.39
N TRP A 19 75.44 11.38 7.48
CA TRP A 19 74.20 10.65 7.76
C TRP A 19 73.03 11.60 7.98
N SER A 20 73.19 12.68 8.72
CA SER A 20 72.18 13.71 8.94
C SER A 20 71.81 14.42 7.64
N ALA A 21 72.81 14.76 6.81
CA ALA A 21 72.56 15.36 5.49
C ALA A 21 71.80 14.40 4.54
N TYR A 22 72.14 13.10 4.60
CA TYR A 22 71.45 12.07 3.84
C TYR A 22 70.00 11.90 4.31
N LEU A 23 69.73 11.87 5.63
CA LEU A 23 68.40 11.81 6.17
C LEU A 23 67.57 13.05 5.83
N PHE A 24 68.20 14.23 5.88
CA PHE A 24 67.59 15.51 5.48
C PHE A 24 67.21 15.50 3.98
N ALA A 25 68.12 15.02 3.13
CA ALA A 25 67.87 14.88 1.70
C ALA A 25 66.73 13.87 1.42
N LEU A 26 66.68 12.76 2.15
CA LEU A 26 65.59 11.78 2.10
C LEU A 26 64.24 12.38 2.48
N GLN A 27 64.21 13.20 3.53
CA GLN A 27 62.96 13.77 4.04
C GLN A 27 62.41 14.95 3.24
N ILE A 28 63.33 15.77 2.64
CA ILE A 28 62.91 17.00 1.95
C ILE A 28 62.89 16.85 0.43
N PHE A 29 63.87 16.16 -0.17
CA PHE A 29 63.98 16.07 -1.63
C PHE A 29 63.44 14.74 -2.19
N ASP A 30 63.07 13.78 -1.34
CA ASP A 30 62.59 12.46 -1.74
C ASP A 30 63.30 11.89 -3.00
N PRO A 31 64.68 11.75 -2.99
CA PRO A 31 65.47 11.36 -4.17
C PRO A 31 65.08 9.98 -4.70
N PHE A 32 64.48 9.13 -3.90
CA PHE A 32 63.98 7.81 -4.28
C PHE A 32 62.50 7.80 -4.62
N LYS A 33 61.83 8.99 -4.62
CA LYS A 33 60.38 9.10 -4.87
C LYS A 33 59.56 8.23 -3.92
N LEU A 34 59.97 8.14 -2.64
CA LEU A 34 59.32 7.34 -1.62
C LEU A 34 57.88 7.77 -1.39
N ASP A 35 57.60 9.08 -1.49
CA ASP A 35 56.22 9.58 -1.42
C ASP A 35 55.36 9.07 -2.59
N ARG A 36 55.96 8.90 -3.78
CA ARG A 36 55.28 8.28 -4.92
C ARG A 36 55.01 6.79 -4.68
N PHE A 37 55.97 6.08 -4.07
CA PHE A 37 55.75 4.69 -3.62
C PHE A 37 54.77 4.59 -2.49
N ARG A 38 54.75 5.55 -1.56
CA ARG A 38 53.76 5.64 -0.49
C ARG A 38 52.38 5.93 -1.06
N GLN A 39 52.23 6.87 -1.99
CA GLN A 39 50.97 7.15 -2.71
C GLN A 39 50.50 5.97 -3.55
N LEU A 40 51.39 5.23 -4.20
CA LEU A 40 51.04 4.02 -4.95
C LEU A 40 50.64 2.83 -4.06
N ARG A 41 51.14 2.78 -2.81
CA ARG A 41 50.89 1.68 -1.89
C ARG A 41 49.63 1.89 -1.04
N TYR A 42 49.13 3.11 -0.93
CA TYR A 42 47.95 3.50 -0.17
C TYR A 42 47.02 4.34 -1.03
N ILE A 43 46.64 3.81 -2.19
CA ILE A 43 45.56 4.45 -2.98
C ILE A 43 44.26 4.23 -2.18
N PRO A 44 43.58 5.30 -1.79
CA PRO A 44 42.28 5.14 -1.15
C PRO A 44 41.28 4.46 -2.08
N ASP A 45 40.64 3.42 -1.60
CA ASP A 45 39.47 2.84 -2.24
C ASP A 45 38.22 3.63 -1.84
N LYS A 46 37.27 3.74 -2.74
CA LYS A 46 35.98 4.36 -2.42
C LYS A 46 34.97 3.29 -2.02
N GLU A 47 34.55 3.33 -0.76
CA GLU A 47 33.44 2.52 -0.25
C GLU A 47 32.13 3.27 -0.46
N ILE A 48 31.14 2.63 -1.08
CA ILE A 48 29.84 3.25 -1.37
C ILE A 48 28.97 3.19 -0.12
N LEU A 49 28.36 4.33 0.20
CA LEU A 49 27.35 4.46 1.25
C LEU A 49 25.97 4.39 0.60
N ILE A 50 25.26 3.30 0.85
CA ILE A 50 23.96 3.03 0.24
C ILE A 50 22.87 3.73 1.04
N PRO A 51 22.02 4.55 0.39
CA PRO A 51 20.92 5.22 1.07
C PRO A 51 19.81 4.23 1.41
N THR A 52 19.08 4.50 2.49
CA THR A 52 17.85 3.78 2.82
C THR A 52 16.71 4.34 1.98
N ARG A 53 15.94 3.45 1.33
CA ARG A 53 14.74 3.87 0.59
C ARG A 53 13.67 4.36 1.55
N GLY A 54 13.09 5.54 1.27
CA GLY A 54 12.08 6.20 2.11
C GLY A 54 10.86 5.35 2.41
N SER A 55 10.23 5.58 3.53
CA SER A 55 9.02 4.88 3.98
C SER A 55 7.75 5.52 3.41
N ILE A 56 6.67 4.73 3.36
CA ILE A 56 5.35 5.20 2.94
C ILE A 56 4.39 5.01 4.11
N TYR A 57 3.68 6.09 4.47
CA TYR A 57 2.72 6.14 5.56
C TYR A 57 1.32 6.45 5.02
N ASP A 58 0.30 6.03 5.73
CA ASP A 58 -1.08 6.41 5.47
C ASP A 58 -1.40 7.82 5.98
N ALA A 59 -2.65 8.25 5.84
CA ALA A 59 -3.13 9.56 6.27
C ALA A 59 -3.03 9.77 7.80
N ASN A 60 -3.08 8.70 8.58
CA ASN A 60 -3.00 8.71 10.05
C ASN A 60 -1.57 8.58 10.58
N GLY A 61 -0.59 8.35 9.69
CA GLY A 61 0.80 8.10 10.06
C GLY A 61 1.12 6.63 10.32
N ASP A 62 0.20 5.71 9.99
CA ASP A 62 0.45 4.28 10.07
C ASP A 62 1.40 3.85 8.95
N LEU A 63 2.41 3.05 9.31
CA LEU A 63 3.43 2.58 8.37
C LEU A 63 2.84 1.56 7.38
N LEU A 64 2.88 1.88 6.09
CA LEU A 64 2.46 0.97 5.02
C LEU A 64 3.65 0.22 4.41
N VAL A 65 4.74 0.94 4.15
CA VAL A 65 5.92 0.35 3.48
C VAL A 65 7.20 0.90 4.09
N SER A 66 8.16 0.02 4.38
CA SER A 66 9.50 0.39 4.86
C SER A 66 10.59 -0.44 4.20
N SER A 67 11.85 -0.10 4.49
CA SER A 67 13.01 -0.87 4.01
C SER A 67 13.79 -1.43 5.19
N ILE A 68 14.34 -2.62 5.01
CA ILE A 68 15.29 -3.24 5.94
C ILE A 68 16.57 -3.56 5.17
N SER A 69 17.68 -3.00 5.64
CA SER A 69 19.02 -3.30 5.14
C SER A 69 19.55 -4.56 5.80
N TYR A 70 20.16 -5.42 4.99
CA TYR A 70 20.87 -6.60 5.44
C TYR A 70 22.35 -6.47 5.10
N TYR A 71 23.17 -6.95 6.03
CA TYR A 71 24.61 -6.94 5.92
C TYR A 71 25.15 -8.38 5.87
N GLN A 72 26.20 -8.55 5.09
CA GLN A 72 27.04 -9.73 5.13
C GLN A 72 28.02 -9.59 6.28
N LEU A 73 28.21 -10.67 7.01
CA LEU A 73 29.15 -10.77 8.11
C LEU A 73 30.17 -11.87 7.79
N ASP A 74 31.43 -11.52 7.80
CA ASP A 74 32.54 -12.41 7.55
C ASP A 74 33.49 -12.41 8.76
N ILE A 75 34.12 -13.54 9.04
CA ILE A 75 35.15 -13.67 10.08
C ILE A 75 36.47 -14.07 9.43
N ASP A 76 37.52 -13.27 9.66
CA ASP A 76 38.89 -13.59 9.28
C ASP A 76 39.50 -14.57 10.27
N ARG A 77 39.59 -15.83 9.86
CA ARG A 77 40.15 -16.92 10.67
C ARG A 77 41.65 -16.77 10.98
N LYS A 78 42.39 -16.08 10.09
CA LYS A 78 43.80 -15.78 10.31
C LYS A 78 43.99 -14.79 11.44
N ALA A 79 43.22 -13.70 11.46
CA ALA A 79 43.20 -12.70 12.51
C ALA A 79 42.79 -13.34 13.85
N VAL A 80 41.73 -14.18 13.85
CA VAL A 80 41.27 -14.90 15.03
C VAL A 80 42.34 -15.89 15.56
N SER A 81 43.02 -16.61 14.67
CA SER A 81 44.11 -17.55 15.07
C SER A 81 45.28 -16.80 15.71
N LEU A 82 45.68 -15.66 15.18
CA LEU A 82 46.75 -14.83 15.76
C LEU A 82 46.32 -14.27 17.14
N TRP A 83 45.06 -13.83 17.25
CA TRP A 83 44.51 -13.38 18.52
C TRP A 83 44.46 -14.49 19.58
N ALA A 84 43.98 -15.68 19.21
CA ALA A 84 43.97 -16.84 20.12
C ALA A 84 45.36 -17.14 20.66
N LYS A 85 46.39 -17.21 19.78
CA LYS A 85 47.80 -17.39 20.19
C LYS A 85 48.28 -16.28 21.15
N LYS A 86 47.96 -15.03 20.88
CA LYS A 86 48.32 -13.88 21.75
C LYS A 86 47.66 -13.96 23.12
N GLN A 87 46.42 -14.46 23.18
CA GLN A 87 45.67 -14.66 24.42
C GLN A 87 46.01 -15.99 25.13
N LYS A 88 46.90 -16.81 24.56
CA LYS A 88 47.21 -18.17 25.04
C LYS A 88 45.99 -19.08 25.16
N MET A 89 45.06 -18.94 24.20
CA MET A 89 43.77 -19.65 24.12
C MET A 89 43.82 -20.66 22.99
N ASP A 90 43.11 -21.78 23.13
CA ASP A 90 42.92 -22.69 22.01
C ASP A 90 42.04 -22.11 20.91
N LEU A 91 42.30 -22.46 19.66
CA LEU A 91 41.55 -21.96 18.52
C LEU A 91 40.04 -22.34 18.60
N GLN A 92 39.73 -23.52 19.09
CA GLN A 92 38.36 -23.97 19.28
C GLN A 92 37.63 -23.16 20.36
N GLU A 93 38.33 -22.80 21.43
CA GLU A 93 37.83 -21.93 22.49
C GLU A 93 37.55 -20.51 21.93
N ALA A 94 38.46 -19.97 21.08
CA ALA A 94 38.24 -18.70 20.41
C ALA A 94 37.02 -18.73 19.51
N TYR A 95 36.82 -19.80 18.72
CA TYR A 95 35.65 -19.97 17.87
C TYR A 95 34.36 -20.12 18.69
N ALA A 96 34.38 -20.84 19.79
CA ALA A 96 33.24 -20.97 20.69
C ALA A 96 32.86 -19.61 21.31
N ARG A 97 33.84 -18.80 21.71
CA ARG A 97 33.62 -17.45 22.24
C ARG A 97 32.96 -16.53 21.18
N ILE A 98 33.50 -16.51 19.94
CA ILE A 98 32.94 -15.76 18.82
C ILE A 98 31.51 -16.22 18.51
N SER A 99 31.28 -17.54 18.46
CA SER A 99 29.95 -18.10 18.21
C SER A 99 28.92 -17.66 19.26
N LYS A 100 29.34 -17.64 20.54
CA LYS A 100 28.50 -17.17 21.66
C LYS A 100 28.19 -15.68 21.55
N VAL A 101 29.18 -14.83 21.24
CA VAL A 101 28.99 -13.40 21.06
C VAL A 101 28.00 -13.14 19.90
N LEU A 102 28.23 -13.74 18.74
CA LEU A 102 27.37 -13.56 17.58
C LEU A 102 25.94 -14.05 17.83
N SER A 103 25.77 -15.19 18.49
CA SER A 103 24.42 -15.71 18.81
C SER A 103 23.68 -14.88 19.84
N ASN A 104 24.37 -14.19 20.74
CA ASN A 104 23.74 -13.29 21.70
C ASN A 104 23.31 -11.96 21.05
N CYS A 105 24.02 -11.52 20.02
CA CYS A 105 23.77 -10.25 19.34
C CYS A 105 22.83 -10.36 18.12
N SER A 106 22.62 -11.57 17.60
CA SER A 106 21.83 -11.81 16.40
C SER A 106 20.89 -13.02 16.55
N ALA A 107 20.07 -13.26 15.54
CA ALA A 107 19.19 -14.44 15.47
C ALA A 107 19.92 -15.73 15.04
N LEU A 108 21.25 -15.71 14.90
CA LEU A 108 22.03 -16.86 14.44
C LEU A 108 22.24 -17.88 15.57
N SER A 109 22.21 -19.17 15.23
CA SER A 109 22.52 -20.24 16.15
C SER A 109 24.03 -20.36 16.40
N ALA A 110 24.47 -20.44 17.66
CA ALA A 110 25.87 -20.61 17.99
C ALA A 110 26.47 -21.91 17.36
N GLY A 111 25.67 -22.97 17.26
CA GLY A 111 26.09 -24.23 16.64
C GLY A 111 26.35 -24.09 15.14
N ASP A 112 25.51 -23.35 14.42
CA ASP A 112 25.69 -23.12 12.99
C ASP A 112 26.89 -22.20 12.72
N ILE A 113 27.11 -21.18 13.54
CA ILE A 113 28.29 -20.31 13.46
C ILE A 113 29.57 -21.15 13.67
N LEU A 114 29.61 -21.95 14.75
CA LEU A 114 30.76 -22.79 15.08
C LEU A 114 31.05 -23.79 13.96
N LYS A 115 30.03 -24.40 13.39
CA LYS A 115 30.14 -25.29 12.24
C LYS A 115 30.77 -24.59 11.02
N ARG A 116 30.37 -23.36 10.73
CA ARG A 116 30.95 -22.57 9.63
C ARG A 116 32.40 -22.21 9.89
N LEU A 117 32.75 -21.76 11.10
CA LEU A 117 34.13 -21.43 11.47
C LEU A 117 35.06 -22.63 11.37
N ASN A 118 34.56 -23.85 11.59
CA ASN A 118 35.30 -25.10 11.50
C ASN A 118 35.27 -25.76 10.11
N LEU A 119 34.73 -25.12 9.07
CA LEU A 119 34.82 -25.67 7.71
C LEU A 119 36.26 -25.91 7.32
N ASN A 120 36.53 -27.15 6.85
CA ASN A 120 37.87 -27.56 6.43
C ASN A 120 38.15 -27.12 4.99
N ASP A 121 38.31 -25.83 4.82
CA ASP A 121 38.65 -25.17 3.56
C ASP A 121 39.89 -24.30 3.75
N LYS A 122 40.49 -23.87 2.62
CA LYS A 122 41.68 -23.01 2.62
C LYS A 122 41.35 -21.53 2.72
N LEU A 123 40.07 -21.16 2.93
CA LEU A 123 39.63 -19.77 2.98
C LEU A 123 40.06 -19.09 4.28
N THR A 124 40.68 -17.95 4.18
CA THR A 124 41.09 -17.14 5.33
C THR A 124 39.87 -16.41 5.92
N SER A 125 38.95 -15.96 5.10
CA SER A 125 37.69 -15.30 5.52
C SER A 125 36.50 -16.22 5.28
N ILE A 126 35.63 -16.37 6.29
CA ILE A 126 34.45 -17.21 6.25
C ILE A 126 33.18 -16.35 6.41
N GLN A 127 32.29 -16.47 5.44
CA GLN A 127 30.97 -15.84 5.53
C GLN A 127 30.12 -16.55 6.57
N ILE A 128 29.73 -15.82 7.61
CA ILE A 128 28.84 -16.29 8.67
C ILE A 128 27.37 -16.14 8.26
N SER A 129 27.00 -14.96 7.74
CA SER A 129 25.62 -14.71 7.30
C SER A 129 25.61 -13.53 6.32
N ASN A 130 24.61 -13.48 5.45
CA ASN A 130 24.31 -12.32 4.61
C ASN A 130 22.94 -11.68 4.97
N LYS A 131 22.43 -11.99 6.15
CA LYS A 131 21.10 -11.53 6.62
C LYS A 131 21.15 -10.91 8.02
N ILE A 132 22.25 -10.23 8.34
CA ILE A 132 22.38 -9.48 9.59
C ILE A 132 21.69 -8.12 9.40
N ARG A 133 20.74 -7.78 10.29
CA ARG A 133 20.06 -6.48 10.27
C ARG A 133 20.97 -5.40 10.90
N GLU A 134 20.77 -4.14 10.52
CA GLU A 134 21.55 -3.00 11.00
C GLU A 134 21.67 -2.97 12.54
N MET A 135 20.55 -3.08 13.26
CA MET A 135 20.56 -3.11 14.74
C MET A 135 21.29 -4.32 15.34
N GLU A 136 21.34 -5.43 14.63
CA GLU A 136 22.12 -6.61 15.06
C GLU A 136 23.62 -6.38 14.80
N LEU A 137 23.93 -5.77 13.65
CA LEU A 137 25.30 -5.40 13.28
C LEU A 137 25.92 -4.44 14.29
N ASP A 138 25.21 -3.36 14.66
CA ASP A 138 25.69 -2.39 15.65
C ASP A 138 26.00 -3.05 17.00
N ARG A 139 25.16 -3.98 17.43
CA ARG A 139 25.40 -4.76 18.64
C ARG A 139 26.61 -5.68 18.52
N ILE A 140 26.79 -6.29 17.37
CA ILE A 140 27.95 -7.16 17.09
C ILE A 140 29.22 -6.32 17.11
N ILE A 141 29.27 -5.21 16.38
CA ILE A 141 30.45 -4.31 16.31
C ILE A 141 30.80 -3.84 17.72
N SER A 142 29.86 -3.26 18.46
CA SER A 142 30.10 -2.75 19.82
C SER A 142 30.59 -3.83 20.79
N THR A 143 30.13 -5.08 20.63
CA THR A 143 30.57 -6.20 21.48
C THR A 143 31.97 -6.68 21.11
N PHE A 144 32.27 -6.78 19.81
CA PHE A 144 33.61 -7.15 19.33
C PHE A 144 34.66 -6.13 19.76
N ASP A 145 34.35 -4.83 19.65
CA ASP A 145 35.22 -3.74 20.10
C ASP A 145 35.46 -3.79 21.63
N LYS A 146 34.38 -3.97 22.40
CA LYS A 146 34.45 -4.08 23.86
C LYS A 146 35.30 -5.28 24.32
N GLU A 147 35.12 -6.43 23.66
CA GLU A 147 35.86 -7.66 23.98
C GLU A 147 37.22 -7.74 23.27
N LYS A 148 37.55 -6.75 22.43
CA LYS A 148 38.78 -6.68 21.62
C LYS A 148 39.00 -7.95 20.79
N ILE A 149 37.92 -8.44 20.16
CA ILE A 149 37.96 -9.60 19.25
C ILE A 149 38.25 -9.06 17.83
N PRO A 150 39.35 -9.48 17.19
CA PRO A 150 39.66 -9.05 15.82
C PRO A 150 39.02 -9.94 14.78
N GLY A 151 39.12 -9.52 13.51
CA GLY A 151 38.74 -10.34 12.35
C GLY A 151 37.27 -10.26 11.98
N LEU A 152 36.54 -9.28 12.52
CA LEU A 152 35.16 -8.97 12.08
C LEU A 152 35.22 -8.13 10.80
N ASN A 153 34.66 -8.65 9.71
CA ASN A 153 34.43 -7.92 8.47
C ASN A 153 32.93 -7.90 8.17
N TYR A 154 32.45 -6.78 7.65
CA TYR A 154 31.06 -6.65 7.23
C TYR A 154 30.93 -5.75 6.01
N SER A 155 29.94 -6.05 5.21
CA SER A 155 29.60 -5.24 4.01
C SER A 155 28.10 -5.25 3.80
N PHE A 156 27.58 -4.26 3.08
CA PHE A 156 26.18 -4.26 2.68
C PHE A 156 25.89 -5.46 1.78
N ALA A 157 24.84 -6.23 2.08
CA ALA A 157 24.46 -7.40 1.30
C ALA A 157 23.24 -7.14 0.40
N SER A 158 22.17 -6.62 0.98
CA SER A 158 20.91 -6.37 0.26
C SER A 158 19.97 -5.48 1.08
N MET A 159 18.97 -4.94 0.41
CA MET A 159 17.86 -4.25 1.03
C MET A 159 16.54 -4.93 0.63
N ARG A 160 15.64 -5.12 1.59
CA ARG A 160 14.30 -5.65 1.31
C ARG A 160 13.25 -4.59 1.60
N ARG A 161 12.27 -4.51 0.71
CA ARG A 161 11.08 -3.70 0.88
C ARG A 161 10.03 -4.50 1.64
N ILE A 162 9.53 -3.96 2.74
CA ILE A 162 8.56 -4.60 3.65
C ILE A 162 7.25 -3.85 3.56
N TYR A 163 6.19 -4.56 3.30
CA TYR A 163 4.82 -4.07 3.28
C TYR A 163 4.14 -4.54 4.57
N SER A 164 3.63 -3.59 5.38
CA SER A 164 3.12 -3.88 6.73
C SER A 164 1.87 -4.78 6.74
N LYS A 165 1.08 -4.69 5.67
CA LYS A 165 -0.10 -5.54 5.40
C LYS A 165 0.05 -6.09 3.99
N ASP A 166 0.34 -7.36 3.86
CA ASP A 166 0.81 -8.00 2.62
C ASP A 166 0.02 -7.64 1.36
N ILE A 167 -1.30 -7.64 1.41
CA ILE A 167 -2.15 -7.42 0.24
C ILE A 167 -2.83 -6.05 0.22
N LEU A 168 -2.86 -5.31 1.36
CA LEU A 168 -3.54 -4.03 1.45
C LEU A 168 -2.92 -3.01 0.50
N ALA A 169 -3.75 -2.37 -0.30
CA ALA A 169 -3.36 -1.38 -1.31
C ALA A 169 -2.28 -1.88 -2.29
N ALA A 170 -2.17 -3.20 -2.49
CA ALA A 170 -1.07 -3.82 -3.21
C ALA A 170 -0.86 -3.22 -4.60
N ARG A 171 -1.91 -3.06 -5.41
CA ARG A 171 -1.85 -2.48 -6.76
C ARG A 171 -1.60 -0.97 -6.75
N LEU A 172 -1.90 -0.29 -5.65
CA LEU A 172 -1.66 1.15 -5.47
C LEU A 172 -0.22 1.42 -5.04
N LEU A 173 0.24 0.74 -3.98
CA LEU A 173 1.60 0.88 -3.48
C LEU A 173 2.62 0.45 -4.53
N GLY A 174 2.33 -0.65 -5.23
CA GLY A 174 3.20 -1.16 -6.27
C GLY A 174 4.36 -1.99 -5.73
N SER A 175 5.41 -2.11 -6.50
CA SER A 175 6.56 -2.96 -6.21
C SER A 175 7.87 -2.32 -6.62
N VAL A 176 8.95 -2.84 -6.03
CA VAL A 176 10.33 -2.48 -6.37
C VAL A 176 11.08 -3.69 -6.93
N GLN A 177 12.07 -3.42 -7.73
CA GLN A 177 13.01 -4.42 -8.23
C GLN A 177 14.44 -4.01 -7.88
N PRO A 178 15.28 -4.93 -7.37
CA PRO A 178 16.69 -4.65 -7.24
C PRO A 178 17.32 -4.51 -8.63
N VAL A 179 18.07 -3.44 -8.83
CA VAL A 179 18.83 -3.16 -10.04
C VAL A 179 20.29 -3.00 -9.63
N SER A 180 21.19 -3.66 -10.32
CA SER A 180 22.61 -3.37 -10.25
C SER A 180 22.91 -2.37 -11.37
N ASP A 181 22.93 -1.10 -11.05
CA ASP A 181 23.36 -0.06 -11.98
C ASP A 181 24.87 -0.20 -12.22
N GLY A 182 25.24 -0.69 -13.33
CA GLY A 182 26.53 -0.74 -13.96
C GLY A 182 27.75 -0.11 -13.24
N TYR A 183 28.78 0.16 -13.99
CA TYR A 183 30.01 0.77 -13.51
C TYR A 183 29.80 2.24 -13.11
N ASP A 184 30.08 2.58 -11.85
CA ASP A 184 30.17 3.98 -11.42
C ASP A 184 31.59 4.52 -11.66
N PRO A 185 31.75 5.52 -12.56
CA PRO A 185 33.07 6.08 -12.88
C PRO A 185 33.74 6.77 -11.70
N GLU A 186 32.97 7.35 -10.75
CA GLU A 186 33.52 8.07 -9.60
C GLU A 186 34.11 7.14 -8.55
N THR A 187 33.37 6.06 -8.24
CA THR A 187 33.76 5.09 -7.21
C THR A 187 34.49 3.89 -7.77
N ARG A 188 34.54 3.74 -9.10
CA ARG A 188 35.04 2.54 -9.80
C ARG A 188 34.36 1.23 -9.38
N SER A 189 33.22 1.31 -8.72
CA SER A 189 32.42 0.16 -8.31
C SER A 189 31.70 -0.46 -9.50
N LYS A 190 31.66 -1.79 -9.55
CA LYS A 190 31.04 -2.54 -10.64
C LYS A 190 29.55 -2.85 -10.43
N SER A 191 29.00 -2.55 -9.27
CA SER A 191 27.56 -2.72 -9.03
C SER A 191 27.07 -1.85 -7.87
N LEU A 192 26.23 -0.88 -8.18
CA LEU A 192 25.46 -0.12 -7.21
C LEU A 192 24.15 -0.86 -6.96
N TYR A 193 23.94 -1.34 -5.75
CA TYR A 193 22.65 -1.93 -5.38
C TYR A 193 21.61 -0.84 -5.18
N LYS A 194 20.55 -0.85 -5.99
CA LYS A 194 19.44 0.09 -5.89
C LYS A 194 18.11 -0.66 -5.94
N LEU A 195 17.15 -0.22 -5.14
CA LEU A 195 15.76 -0.62 -5.31
C LEU A 195 15.07 0.40 -6.21
N ASN A 196 14.65 -0.04 -7.39
CA ASN A 196 13.94 0.80 -8.35
C ASN A 196 12.44 0.46 -8.34
N GLY A 197 11.58 1.48 -8.23
CA GLY A 197 10.14 1.31 -8.32
C GLY A 197 9.71 0.93 -9.73
N ILE A 198 8.91 -0.12 -9.89
CA ILE A 198 8.48 -0.62 -11.21
C ILE A 198 7.02 -0.34 -11.52
N CYS A 199 6.19 -0.09 -10.51
CA CYS A 199 4.78 0.24 -10.66
C CYS A 199 4.23 0.94 -9.41
N GLY A 200 3.02 1.48 -9.51
CA GLY A 200 2.31 2.14 -8.41
C GLY A 200 3.03 3.38 -7.86
N ILE A 201 2.82 3.67 -6.59
CA ILE A 201 3.47 4.78 -5.87
C ILE A 201 4.99 4.61 -5.86
N GLU A 202 5.46 3.37 -5.68
CA GLU A 202 6.89 3.07 -5.71
C GLU A 202 7.58 3.54 -7.00
N ALA A 203 6.91 3.42 -8.15
CA ALA A 203 7.44 3.91 -9.42
C ALA A 203 7.20 5.41 -9.62
N SER A 204 5.99 5.90 -9.30
CA SER A 204 5.62 7.30 -9.55
C SER A 204 6.45 8.30 -8.73
N TYR A 205 6.91 7.88 -7.56
CA TYR A 205 7.73 8.68 -6.65
C TYR A 205 9.12 8.08 -6.44
N ASN A 206 9.60 7.29 -7.41
CA ASN A 206 10.86 6.56 -7.28
C ASN A 206 12.05 7.45 -6.91
N ASP A 207 12.20 8.61 -7.57
CA ASP A 207 13.34 9.50 -7.38
C ASP A 207 13.37 10.13 -5.98
N LEU A 208 12.20 10.36 -5.40
CA LEU A 208 12.08 10.85 -4.01
C LEU A 208 12.37 9.74 -3.00
N LEU A 209 11.85 8.53 -3.27
CA LEU A 209 12.00 7.41 -2.37
C LEU A 209 13.39 6.78 -2.37
N ALA A 210 14.10 6.81 -3.50
CA ALA A 210 15.34 6.04 -3.68
C ALA A 210 16.53 6.58 -2.87
N GLY A 211 16.59 7.89 -2.62
CA GLY A 211 17.74 8.56 -2.01
C GLY A 211 18.94 8.69 -2.94
N GLU A 212 20.03 9.27 -2.44
CA GLU A 212 21.28 9.48 -3.17
C GLU A 212 22.43 8.75 -2.50
N TYR A 213 23.28 8.11 -3.31
CA TYR A 213 24.48 7.45 -2.81
C TYR A 213 25.49 8.44 -2.25
N GLY A 214 26.13 8.03 -1.17
CA GLY A 214 27.37 8.61 -0.68
C GLY A 214 28.56 7.71 -1.01
N TRP A 215 29.72 8.16 -0.64
CA TRP A 215 30.95 7.38 -0.68
C TRP A 215 31.93 7.90 0.36
N ARG A 216 32.80 7.01 0.84
CA ARG A 216 33.94 7.39 1.69
C ARG A 216 35.21 6.74 1.17
N GLU A 217 36.31 7.48 1.27
CA GLU A 217 37.62 6.92 0.99
C GLU A 217 38.05 6.05 2.18
N VAL A 218 38.58 4.88 1.89
CA VAL A 218 39.13 3.95 2.85
C VAL A 218 40.48 3.48 2.40
N VAL A 219 41.42 3.31 3.31
CA VAL A 219 42.74 2.73 3.03
C VAL A 219 42.84 1.41 3.78
N TYR A 220 43.27 0.39 3.05
CA TYR A 220 43.53 -0.93 3.61
C TYR A 220 45.02 -1.22 3.66
N ASP A 221 45.46 -1.91 4.69
CA ASP A 221 46.82 -2.44 4.77
C ASP A 221 46.96 -3.74 3.93
N ALA A 222 48.17 -4.33 3.97
CA ALA A 222 48.44 -5.60 3.27
C ALA A 222 47.63 -6.80 3.77
N ASN A 223 47.00 -6.70 4.93
CA ASN A 223 46.12 -7.68 5.51
C ASN A 223 44.64 -7.41 5.27
N HIS A 224 44.31 -6.37 4.46
CA HIS A 224 42.95 -5.85 4.26
C HIS A 224 42.28 -5.31 5.54
N GLU A 225 43.07 -4.84 6.53
CA GLU A 225 42.53 -4.10 7.66
C GLU A 225 42.46 -2.61 7.34
N ARG A 226 41.38 -1.92 7.77
CA ARG A 226 41.23 -0.48 7.60
C ARG A 226 42.29 0.23 8.44
N VAL A 227 43.03 1.12 7.78
CA VAL A 227 44.06 1.93 8.41
C VAL A 227 43.59 3.36 8.51
N PRO A 228 43.69 4.01 9.68
CA PRO A 228 43.47 5.45 9.80
C PRO A 228 44.45 6.19 8.86
N TYR A 229 43.91 6.95 7.91
CA TYR A 229 44.74 7.73 6.99
C TYR A 229 44.26 9.19 7.01
N PRO A 230 45.20 10.17 7.07
CA PRO A 230 44.80 11.57 7.10
C PRO A 230 44.22 12.02 5.76
N ASN A 231 43.33 13.01 5.78
CA ASN A 231 42.73 13.67 4.61
C ASN A 231 41.93 12.73 3.68
N LEU A 232 41.22 11.76 4.23
CA LEU A 232 40.23 10.99 3.48
C LEU A 232 38.97 11.83 3.25
N HIS A 233 38.44 11.74 2.02
CA HIS A 233 37.21 12.44 1.64
C HIS A 233 36.00 11.54 1.83
N GLU A 234 34.87 12.18 2.15
CA GLU A 234 33.60 11.50 2.33
C GLU A 234 32.46 12.36 1.78
N LYS A 235 31.55 11.72 1.05
CA LYS A 235 30.25 12.27 0.70
C LYS A 235 29.21 11.43 1.42
N GLN A 236 28.47 12.02 2.34
CA GLN A 236 27.39 11.31 3.04
C GLN A 236 26.31 10.88 2.08
N SER A 237 25.72 9.68 2.29
CA SER A 237 24.53 9.27 1.57
C SER A 237 23.32 10.10 2.06
N GLN A 238 22.39 10.36 1.16
CA GLN A 238 21.11 10.98 1.50
C GLN A 238 20.01 9.95 1.41
N ASP A 239 19.41 9.59 2.55
CA ASP A 239 18.28 8.68 2.57
C ASP A 239 17.10 9.23 1.77
N GLY A 240 16.30 8.35 1.20
CA GLY A 240 15.09 8.72 0.48
C GLY A 240 14.08 9.41 1.39
N PHE A 241 13.29 10.30 0.80
CA PHE A 241 12.20 10.99 1.51
C PHE A 241 11.07 10.02 1.80
N ASN A 242 10.40 10.22 2.93
CA ASN A 242 9.19 9.50 3.27
C ASN A 242 7.97 10.17 2.63
N LEU A 243 6.99 9.36 2.24
CA LEU A 243 5.72 9.83 1.73
C LEU A 243 4.62 9.58 2.75
N LYS A 244 3.85 10.61 3.07
CA LYS A 244 2.58 10.48 3.76
C LYS A 244 1.47 10.57 2.73
N LEU A 245 0.65 9.53 2.63
CA LEU A 245 -0.46 9.48 1.67
C LEU A 245 -1.73 10.10 2.24
N THR A 246 -2.67 10.41 1.36
CA THR A 246 -4.05 10.77 1.74
C THR A 246 -4.92 9.55 1.99
N ILE A 247 -4.45 8.38 1.59
CA ILE A 247 -5.11 7.08 1.81
C ILE A 247 -5.24 6.81 3.29
N ASP A 248 -6.45 6.52 3.73
CA ASP A 248 -6.72 5.99 5.05
C ASP A 248 -6.73 4.46 5.00
N SER A 249 -5.79 3.84 5.69
CA SER A 249 -5.62 2.38 5.64
C SER A 249 -6.84 1.60 6.13
N LYS A 250 -7.65 2.18 7.01
CA LYS A 250 -8.88 1.56 7.53
C LYS A 250 -9.99 1.60 6.48
N ILE A 251 -10.18 2.77 5.84
CA ILE A 251 -11.15 2.90 4.73
C ILE A 251 -10.72 2.00 3.57
N GLN A 252 -9.43 2.00 3.23
CA GLN A 252 -8.90 1.15 2.17
C GLN A 252 -9.17 -0.33 2.44
N GLU A 253 -8.98 -0.79 3.69
CA GLU A 253 -9.24 -2.17 4.10
C GLU A 253 -10.73 -2.54 3.98
N ILE A 254 -11.63 -1.66 4.41
CA ILE A 254 -13.08 -1.83 4.26
C ILE A 254 -13.45 -1.94 2.79
N VAL A 255 -12.95 -1.01 1.97
CA VAL A 255 -13.24 -0.98 0.54
C VAL A 255 -12.74 -2.26 -0.14
N GLU A 256 -11.49 -2.64 0.06
CA GLU A 256 -10.93 -3.88 -0.53
C GLU A 256 -11.68 -5.12 -0.09
N HIS A 257 -12.01 -5.21 1.20
CA HIS A 257 -12.77 -6.36 1.73
C HIS A 257 -14.14 -6.49 1.05
N ALA A 258 -14.89 -5.39 0.97
CA ALA A 258 -16.19 -5.38 0.31
C ALA A 258 -16.10 -5.71 -1.19
N LEU A 259 -15.04 -5.21 -1.86
CA LEU A 259 -14.80 -5.53 -3.27
C LEU A 259 -14.46 -7.01 -3.49
N TYR A 260 -13.64 -7.62 -2.64
CA TYR A 260 -13.34 -9.06 -2.73
C TYR A 260 -14.57 -9.93 -2.51
N GLU A 261 -15.36 -9.62 -1.48
CA GLU A 261 -16.64 -10.34 -1.25
C GLU A 261 -17.55 -10.20 -2.46
N GLY A 262 -17.68 -8.98 -3.00
CA GLY A 262 -18.48 -8.73 -4.18
C GLY A 262 -17.94 -9.39 -5.44
N ALA A 263 -16.62 -9.41 -5.65
CA ALA A 263 -15.98 -10.06 -6.79
C ALA A 263 -16.32 -11.56 -6.85
N VAL A 264 -16.26 -12.22 -5.70
CA VAL A 264 -16.61 -13.64 -5.57
C VAL A 264 -18.12 -13.84 -5.73
N LYS A 265 -18.92 -13.07 -4.99
CA LYS A 265 -20.40 -13.20 -4.97
C LYS A 265 -21.02 -12.99 -6.34
N TYR A 266 -20.53 -12.01 -7.08
CA TYR A 266 -21.07 -11.65 -8.40
C TYR A 266 -20.28 -12.25 -9.55
N SER A 267 -19.27 -13.06 -9.27
CA SER A 267 -18.37 -13.70 -10.27
C SER A 267 -17.86 -12.71 -11.30
N ALA A 268 -17.42 -11.54 -10.84
CA ALA A 268 -16.96 -10.46 -11.72
C ALA A 268 -15.48 -10.64 -12.07
N LYS A 269 -15.09 -10.21 -13.27
CA LYS A 269 -13.71 -10.29 -13.76
C LYS A 269 -12.78 -9.34 -13.04
N ASN A 270 -13.19 -8.07 -12.93
CA ASN A 270 -12.48 -7.01 -12.24
C ASN A 270 -13.49 -6.17 -11.43
N VAL A 271 -13.05 -5.65 -10.31
CA VAL A 271 -13.85 -4.79 -9.46
C VAL A 271 -13.01 -3.62 -9.00
N GLY A 272 -13.59 -2.44 -8.89
CA GLY A 272 -12.86 -1.30 -8.37
C GLY A 272 -13.75 -0.31 -7.66
N ALA A 273 -13.12 0.46 -6.77
CA ALA A 273 -13.75 1.58 -6.10
C ALA A 273 -12.74 2.69 -5.82
N ILE A 274 -13.27 3.91 -5.74
CA ILE A 274 -12.53 5.09 -5.29
C ILE A 274 -13.42 5.86 -4.31
N ALA A 275 -12.87 6.18 -3.14
CA ALA A 275 -13.45 7.10 -2.17
C ALA A 275 -12.64 8.41 -2.18
N MET A 276 -13.32 9.54 -2.34
CA MET A 276 -12.71 10.86 -2.46
C MET A 276 -13.43 11.87 -1.55
N ASP A 277 -12.66 12.68 -0.83
CA ASP A 277 -13.20 13.87 -0.18
C ASP A 277 -13.46 14.96 -1.23
N PRO A 278 -14.73 15.33 -1.46
CA PRO A 278 -15.08 16.29 -2.50
C PRO A 278 -14.58 17.72 -2.21
N ASN A 279 -14.35 18.06 -0.93
CA ASN A 279 -14.02 19.43 -0.51
C ASN A 279 -12.53 19.72 -0.66
N THR A 280 -11.70 18.70 -0.58
CA THR A 280 -10.24 18.82 -0.64
C THR A 280 -9.60 18.19 -1.89
N GLY A 281 -10.23 17.18 -2.47
CA GLY A 281 -9.64 16.39 -3.54
C GLY A 281 -8.80 15.20 -3.06
N ARG A 282 -8.71 14.96 -1.75
CA ARG A 282 -7.98 13.82 -1.15
C ARG A 282 -8.59 12.49 -1.60
N ILE A 283 -7.77 11.60 -2.08
CA ILE A 283 -8.17 10.22 -2.32
C ILE A 283 -8.04 9.46 -1.00
N LEU A 284 -9.17 9.03 -0.44
CA LEU A 284 -9.24 8.36 0.85
C LEU A 284 -9.04 6.84 0.72
N ALA A 285 -9.53 6.27 -0.39
CA ALA A 285 -9.28 4.89 -0.78
C ALA A 285 -9.28 4.77 -2.30
N LEU A 286 -8.41 3.91 -2.82
CA LEU A 286 -8.31 3.58 -4.24
C LEU A 286 -7.99 2.09 -4.37
N ALA A 287 -8.99 1.30 -4.69
CA ALA A 287 -8.90 -0.15 -4.68
C ALA A 287 -9.37 -0.76 -6.00
N GLY A 288 -8.57 -1.68 -6.53
CA GLY A 288 -8.94 -2.53 -7.64
C GLY A 288 -8.55 -3.97 -7.36
N VAL A 289 -9.50 -4.89 -7.45
CA VAL A 289 -9.29 -6.30 -7.11
C VAL A 289 -9.82 -7.22 -8.21
N SER A 290 -9.22 -8.39 -8.30
CA SER A 290 -9.70 -9.53 -9.09
C SER A 290 -9.92 -10.73 -8.15
N PRO A 291 -10.82 -11.67 -8.46
CA PRO A 291 -11.13 -12.80 -7.58
C PRO A 291 -9.91 -13.63 -7.17
N GLU A 292 -8.93 -13.76 -8.10
CA GLU A 292 -7.72 -14.54 -7.88
C GLU A 292 -6.67 -13.86 -6.99
N ASP A 293 -6.75 -12.56 -6.74
CA ASP A 293 -5.69 -11.81 -6.03
C ASP A 293 -5.41 -12.32 -4.61
N ARG A 294 -6.41 -12.92 -3.95
CA ARG A 294 -6.21 -13.53 -2.62
C ARG A 294 -5.50 -14.87 -2.64
N ASN A 295 -5.44 -15.52 -3.78
CA ASN A 295 -4.93 -16.88 -3.95
C ASN A 295 -3.53 -16.90 -4.59
N ILE A 296 -2.95 -15.74 -4.86
CA ILE A 296 -1.62 -15.60 -5.46
C ILE A 296 -0.69 -14.81 -4.52
N ASP A 297 0.60 -14.90 -4.78
CA ASP A 297 1.60 -14.15 -4.03
C ASP A 297 1.33 -12.65 -4.07
N PRO A 298 1.34 -11.94 -2.91
CA PRO A 298 1.11 -10.50 -2.86
C PRO A 298 2.04 -9.68 -3.76
N GLY A 299 3.26 -10.13 -4.00
CA GLY A 299 4.19 -9.50 -4.93
C GLY A 299 3.67 -9.50 -6.37
N LEU A 300 3.02 -10.59 -6.80
CA LEU A 300 2.37 -10.69 -8.12
C LEU A 300 1.15 -9.77 -8.22
N VAL A 301 0.41 -9.57 -7.13
CA VAL A 301 -0.71 -8.61 -7.11
C VAL A 301 -0.20 -7.17 -7.28
N ARG A 302 0.91 -6.82 -6.63
CA ARG A 302 1.50 -5.47 -6.68
C ARG A 302 1.90 -5.04 -8.08
N VAL A 303 2.35 -5.97 -8.93
CA VAL A 303 2.75 -5.65 -10.31
C VAL A 303 1.59 -5.60 -11.31
N LYS A 304 0.38 -5.98 -10.90
CA LYS A 304 -0.81 -5.83 -11.74
C LYS A 304 -1.19 -4.35 -11.90
N SER A 305 -1.85 -4.03 -13.03
CA SER A 305 -2.34 -2.68 -13.27
C SER A 305 -3.32 -2.21 -12.19
N ASN A 306 -3.27 -0.93 -11.87
CA ASN A 306 -4.24 -0.31 -10.97
C ASN A 306 -5.56 -0.08 -11.73
N ILE A 307 -6.53 -0.99 -11.50
CA ILE A 307 -7.79 -1.05 -12.24
C ILE A 307 -8.54 0.28 -12.25
N PRO A 308 -8.79 0.98 -11.12
CA PRO A 308 -9.48 2.27 -11.11
C PRO A 308 -8.85 3.38 -11.95
N LEU A 309 -7.54 3.31 -12.20
CA LEU A 309 -6.79 4.30 -12.99
C LEU A 309 -6.72 3.96 -14.47
N SER A 310 -6.62 2.68 -14.79
CA SER A 310 -6.33 2.21 -16.16
C SER A 310 -7.55 1.67 -16.91
N PHE A 311 -8.50 1.07 -16.19
CA PHE A 311 -9.69 0.47 -16.78
C PHE A 311 -10.66 1.54 -17.25
N MET A 312 -10.97 1.50 -18.55
CA MET A 312 -11.92 2.39 -19.20
C MET A 312 -13.25 1.68 -19.42
N PHE A 313 -14.34 2.34 -19.09
CA PHE A 313 -15.69 1.83 -19.29
C PHE A 313 -16.66 2.92 -19.73
N GLU A 314 -17.73 2.54 -20.39
CA GLU A 314 -18.85 3.45 -20.66
C GLU A 314 -19.63 3.65 -19.35
N PRO A 315 -19.81 4.90 -18.86
CA PRO A 315 -20.43 5.15 -17.56
C PRO A 315 -21.94 4.85 -17.53
N GLY A 316 -22.57 4.72 -18.69
CA GLY A 316 -23.99 4.46 -18.81
C GLY A 316 -24.83 5.52 -18.08
N SER A 317 -25.89 5.09 -17.44
CA SER A 317 -26.86 5.99 -16.78
C SER A 317 -26.29 6.87 -15.68
N THR A 318 -25.06 6.65 -15.20
CA THR A 318 -24.40 7.57 -14.26
C THR A 318 -24.03 8.91 -14.93
N MET A 319 -23.98 8.98 -16.25
CA MET A 319 -23.75 10.22 -16.99
C MET A 319 -24.94 11.18 -16.94
N LYS A 320 -26.17 10.71 -16.75
CA LYS A 320 -27.40 11.52 -16.83
C LYS A 320 -27.44 12.73 -15.91
N PRO A 321 -27.04 12.66 -14.64
CA PRO A 321 -26.94 13.84 -13.78
C PRO A 321 -25.99 14.89 -14.35
N LEU A 322 -24.86 14.47 -14.93
CA LEU A 322 -23.87 15.36 -15.52
C LEU A 322 -24.35 15.98 -16.83
N THR A 323 -25.13 15.24 -17.61
CA THR A 323 -25.82 15.77 -18.80
C THR A 323 -26.87 16.83 -18.42
N MET A 324 -27.51 16.71 -17.26
CA MET A 324 -28.51 17.66 -16.78
C MET A 324 -27.88 19.02 -16.36
N LEU A 325 -26.59 19.05 -16.00
CA LEU A 325 -25.90 20.28 -15.58
C LEU A 325 -26.09 21.43 -16.59
N PRO A 326 -25.64 21.30 -17.86
CA PRO A 326 -25.80 22.40 -18.84
C PRO A 326 -27.26 22.70 -19.15
N ALA A 327 -28.18 21.75 -19.03
CA ALA A 327 -29.61 22.02 -19.22
C ALA A 327 -30.17 22.94 -18.15
N LEU A 328 -29.81 22.76 -16.88
CA LEU A 328 -30.18 23.61 -15.78
C LEU A 328 -29.46 24.96 -15.82
N GLU A 329 -28.17 24.97 -16.08
CA GLU A 329 -27.33 26.15 -16.15
C GLU A 329 -27.84 27.16 -17.20
N HIS A 330 -28.19 26.64 -18.37
CA HIS A 330 -28.73 27.46 -19.47
C HIS A 330 -30.28 27.61 -19.46
N LYS A 331 -30.95 27.15 -18.38
CA LYS A 331 -32.40 27.21 -18.22
C LYS A 331 -33.19 26.54 -19.37
N LEU A 332 -32.61 25.50 -19.99
CA LEU A 332 -33.24 24.78 -21.11
C LEU A 332 -34.33 23.82 -20.65
N VAL A 333 -34.43 23.57 -19.35
CA VAL A 333 -35.47 22.78 -18.70
C VAL A 333 -35.98 23.51 -17.46
N ARG A 334 -37.26 23.37 -17.18
CA ARG A 334 -37.88 23.87 -15.95
C ARG A 334 -38.06 22.71 -14.95
N PRO A 335 -37.92 22.92 -13.64
CA PRO A 335 -38.00 21.83 -12.64
C PRO A 335 -39.27 20.97 -12.70
N ASN A 336 -40.42 21.60 -12.99
CA ASN A 336 -41.74 20.95 -13.03
C ASN A 336 -42.21 20.66 -14.48
N GLU A 337 -41.38 20.87 -15.48
CA GLU A 337 -41.74 20.59 -16.88
C GLU A 337 -41.93 19.10 -17.09
N LYS A 338 -43.01 18.69 -17.75
CA LYS A 338 -43.26 17.32 -18.15
C LYS A 338 -42.71 17.06 -19.58
N ILE A 339 -41.70 16.19 -19.66
CA ILE A 339 -41.07 15.77 -20.91
C ILE A 339 -41.60 14.39 -21.28
N ALA A 340 -42.17 14.23 -22.47
CA ALA A 340 -42.70 12.96 -22.96
C ALA A 340 -41.56 11.93 -23.11
N CYS A 341 -41.68 10.80 -22.41
CA CYS A 341 -40.68 9.70 -22.31
C CYS A 341 -41.17 8.40 -22.99
N GLY A 342 -42.01 8.51 -24.00
CA GLY A 342 -42.37 7.36 -24.86
C GLY A 342 -41.22 6.96 -25.78
N VAL A 343 -41.52 6.08 -26.73
CA VAL A 343 -40.56 5.71 -27.77
C VAL A 343 -40.06 6.92 -28.55
N TYR A 344 -38.74 7.04 -28.71
CA TYR A 344 -38.15 8.18 -29.39
C TYR A 344 -37.27 7.75 -30.56
N GLN A 345 -37.63 8.21 -31.75
CA GLN A 345 -36.96 7.86 -33.02
C GLN A 345 -35.90 8.93 -33.34
N VAL A 346 -34.67 8.48 -33.55
CA VAL A 346 -33.54 9.33 -33.97
C VAL A 346 -32.96 8.74 -35.25
N GLY A 347 -33.29 9.30 -36.41
CA GLY A 347 -32.95 8.71 -37.68
C GLY A 347 -33.49 7.27 -37.81
N LYS A 348 -32.60 6.31 -38.07
CA LYS A 348 -32.96 4.89 -38.17
C LYS A 348 -32.92 4.15 -36.80
N ARG A 349 -32.53 4.80 -35.73
CA ARG A 349 -32.38 4.18 -34.39
C ARG A 349 -33.50 4.60 -33.49
N THR A 350 -33.94 3.69 -32.62
CA THR A 350 -35.01 3.89 -31.66
C THR A 350 -34.43 3.90 -30.25
N ILE A 351 -34.64 4.98 -29.50
CA ILE A 351 -34.32 5.05 -28.06
C ILE A 351 -35.56 4.60 -27.29
N ARG A 352 -35.33 3.71 -26.32
CA ARG A 352 -36.38 3.18 -25.43
C ARG A 352 -35.90 3.22 -23.99
N ASP A 353 -36.85 3.36 -23.09
CA ASP A 353 -36.66 3.17 -21.66
C ASP A 353 -36.87 1.69 -21.29
N THR A 354 -36.35 1.27 -20.15
CA THR A 354 -36.56 -0.07 -19.61
C THR A 354 -38.01 -0.32 -19.19
N HIS A 355 -38.72 0.73 -18.85
CA HIS A 355 -40.16 0.75 -18.52
C HIS A 355 -40.88 1.77 -19.37
N HIS A 356 -42.16 1.58 -19.57
CA HIS A 356 -42.97 2.52 -20.33
C HIS A 356 -43.37 3.67 -19.44
N TYR A 357 -42.87 4.90 -19.75
CA TYR A 357 -43.22 6.13 -19.04
C TYR A 357 -44.02 7.05 -20.00
N GLY A 358 -45.01 7.76 -19.47
CA GLY A 358 -45.76 8.74 -20.23
C GLY A 358 -44.94 10.04 -20.37
N ALA A 359 -45.00 10.89 -19.36
CA ALA A 359 -44.18 12.10 -19.27
C ALA A 359 -43.58 12.26 -17.88
N LEU A 360 -42.31 12.65 -17.82
CA LEU A 360 -41.52 12.77 -16.60
C LEU A 360 -40.96 14.18 -16.43
N THR A 361 -40.87 14.66 -15.19
CA THR A 361 -40.10 15.84 -14.86
C THR A 361 -38.60 15.57 -14.92
N PRO A 362 -37.72 16.59 -15.01
CA PRO A 362 -36.26 16.41 -14.95
C PRO A 362 -35.81 15.60 -13.74
N LYS A 363 -36.38 15.81 -12.57
CA LYS A 363 -36.15 15.02 -11.36
C LYS A 363 -36.52 13.56 -11.55
N GLU A 364 -37.72 13.27 -12.08
CA GLU A 364 -38.18 11.89 -12.34
C GLU A 364 -37.35 11.21 -13.46
N ILE A 365 -36.88 11.94 -14.47
CA ILE A 365 -35.96 11.43 -15.51
C ILE A 365 -34.67 10.85 -14.87
N ILE A 366 -34.10 11.58 -13.92
CA ILE A 366 -32.92 11.11 -13.20
C ILE A 366 -33.25 9.97 -12.25
N ALA A 367 -34.34 10.09 -11.46
CA ALA A 367 -34.75 9.09 -10.47
C ALA A 367 -35.10 7.74 -11.13
N LYS A 368 -35.87 7.76 -12.21
CA LYS A 368 -36.30 6.57 -12.97
C LYS A 368 -35.33 6.18 -14.07
N SER A 369 -34.27 6.98 -14.27
CA SER A 369 -33.21 6.71 -15.24
C SER A 369 -33.69 6.64 -16.69
N SER A 370 -34.61 7.55 -17.12
CA SER A 370 -35.15 7.57 -18.50
C SER A 370 -34.06 7.94 -19.52
N ASN A 371 -33.82 7.06 -20.50
CA ASN A 371 -32.96 7.32 -21.66
C ASN A 371 -33.61 8.31 -22.63
N VAL A 372 -34.89 8.14 -22.85
CA VAL A 372 -35.68 9.00 -23.76
C VAL A 372 -35.73 10.44 -23.26
N GLY A 373 -36.01 10.59 -21.96
CA GLY A 373 -36.08 11.93 -21.34
C GLY A 373 -34.74 12.67 -21.44
N VAL A 374 -33.63 12.03 -21.10
CA VAL A 374 -32.33 12.72 -21.16
C VAL A 374 -31.85 12.95 -22.60
N ALA A 375 -32.16 12.07 -23.55
CA ALA A 375 -31.82 12.26 -24.95
C ALA A 375 -32.52 13.50 -25.56
N LYS A 376 -33.80 13.72 -25.24
CA LYS A 376 -34.54 14.93 -25.63
C LYS A 376 -33.97 16.19 -24.99
N ILE A 377 -33.50 16.07 -23.73
CA ILE A 377 -32.83 17.21 -23.07
C ILE A 377 -31.49 17.50 -23.75
N ALA A 378 -30.71 16.46 -24.15
CA ALA A 378 -29.47 16.68 -24.87
C ALA A 378 -29.64 17.39 -26.22
N GLU A 379 -30.73 17.15 -26.92
CA GLU A 379 -31.04 17.94 -28.13
C GLU A 379 -31.22 19.45 -27.86
N ARG A 380 -31.86 19.78 -26.75
CA ARG A 380 -32.01 21.20 -26.35
C ARG A 380 -30.67 21.80 -25.95
N ILE A 381 -29.75 21.00 -25.36
CA ILE A 381 -28.39 21.42 -25.01
C ILE A 381 -27.56 21.67 -26.28
N GLY A 382 -27.64 20.75 -27.23
CA GLY A 382 -26.88 20.76 -28.46
C GLY A 382 -25.45 20.25 -28.31
N LYS A 383 -24.85 19.83 -29.43
CA LYS A 383 -23.52 19.15 -29.48
C LYS A 383 -22.42 19.97 -28.79
N LYS A 384 -22.29 21.26 -29.12
CA LYS A 384 -21.21 22.12 -28.63
C LYS A 384 -21.23 22.26 -27.11
N ARG A 385 -22.37 22.65 -26.53
CA ARG A 385 -22.49 22.85 -25.07
C ARG A 385 -22.30 21.55 -24.30
N LEU A 386 -22.82 20.44 -24.82
CA LEU A 386 -22.60 19.13 -24.15
C LEU A 386 -21.14 18.73 -24.17
N TYR A 387 -20.46 18.92 -25.30
CA TYR A 387 -19.02 18.64 -25.40
C TYR A 387 -18.20 19.49 -24.46
N GLU A 388 -18.41 20.82 -24.48
CA GLU A 388 -17.69 21.77 -23.62
C GLU A 388 -17.91 21.46 -22.15
N LYS A 389 -19.12 21.06 -21.74
CA LYS A 389 -19.43 20.65 -20.38
C LYS A 389 -18.66 19.38 -20.00
N PHE A 390 -18.64 18.37 -20.84
CA PHE A 390 -17.92 17.12 -20.56
C PHE A 390 -16.40 17.32 -20.51
N ILE A 391 -15.83 18.18 -21.36
CA ILE A 391 -14.42 18.60 -21.25
C ILE A 391 -14.17 19.34 -19.93
N SER A 392 -15.08 20.23 -19.53
CA SER A 392 -14.96 20.96 -18.25
C SER A 392 -15.04 20.01 -17.03
N LEU A 393 -15.71 18.88 -17.17
CA LEU A 393 -15.76 17.80 -16.18
C LEU A 393 -14.52 16.87 -16.20
N GLY A 394 -13.53 17.14 -17.08
CA GLY A 394 -12.26 16.41 -17.15
C GLY A 394 -12.28 15.15 -18.02
N TYR A 395 -13.35 14.85 -18.76
CA TYR A 395 -13.39 13.70 -19.64
C TYR A 395 -12.48 13.89 -20.86
N GLY A 396 -11.82 12.81 -21.28
CA GLY A 396 -10.84 12.81 -22.35
C GLY A 396 -9.45 13.35 -21.94
N GLN A 397 -9.22 13.60 -20.64
CA GLN A 397 -7.98 14.14 -20.10
C GLN A 397 -7.55 13.35 -18.85
N LYS A 398 -6.26 13.28 -18.57
CA LYS A 398 -5.78 12.78 -17.27
C LYS A 398 -6.18 13.75 -16.17
N THR A 399 -6.48 13.22 -14.99
CA THR A 399 -6.91 14.05 -13.85
C THR A 399 -5.76 14.81 -13.19
N GLY A 400 -4.52 14.37 -13.44
CA GLY A 400 -3.32 14.96 -12.83
C GLY A 400 -2.99 14.38 -11.47
N LEU A 401 -3.51 13.19 -11.12
CA LEU A 401 -3.16 12.48 -9.88
C LEU A 401 -1.66 12.14 -9.79
N GLY A 402 -0.98 12.04 -10.94
CA GLY A 402 0.48 11.83 -10.99
C GLY A 402 0.92 10.38 -10.82
N LEU A 403 0.01 9.42 -10.89
CA LEU A 403 0.36 8.00 -10.84
C LEU A 403 0.54 7.38 -12.23
N TYR A 404 1.50 6.48 -12.35
CA TYR A 404 1.68 5.68 -13.57
C TYR A 404 0.44 4.84 -13.89
N GLY A 405 0.14 4.72 -15.20
CA GLY A 405 -0.99 3.93 -15.67
C GLY A 405 -2.33 4.66 -15.68
N GLU A 406 -2.37 5.97 -15.34
CA GLU A 406 -3.57 6.77 -15.49
C GLU A 406 -3.94 6.93 -16.97
N SER A 407 -5.16 6.47 -17.34
CA SER A 407 -5.73 6.64 -18.68
C SER A 407 -6.51 7.94 -18.78
N SER A 408 -6.44 8.59 -19.94
CA SER A 408 -7.26 9.78 -20.29
C SER A 408 -8.71 9.44 -20.66
N GLY A 409 -9.08 8.16 -20.73
CA GLY A 409 -10.35 7.78 -21.30
C GLY A 409 -10.40 8.01 -22.82
N LEU A 410 -11.59 7.91 -23.38
CA LEU A 410 -11.84 8.16 -24.79
C LEU A 410 -13.07 9.07 -24.96
N PHE A 411 -12.85 10.28 -25.43
CA PHE A 411 -13.91 11.22 -25.75
C PHE A 411 -13.62 11.94 -27.07
N ARG A 412 -14.46 11.66 -28.09
CA ARG A 412 -14.28 12.17 -29.45
C ARG A 412 -14.75 13.62 -29.56
N LYS A 413 -14.13 14.36 -30.47
CA LYS A 413 -14.57 15.75 -30.80
C LYS A 413 -15.91 15.76 -31.51
N PRO A 414 -16.70 16.86 -31.45
CA PRO A 414 -18.02 16.97 -32.08
C PRO A 414 -18.05 16.72 -33.59
N ASP A 415 -16.95 17.01 -34.27
CA ASP A 415 -16.81 16.77 -35.73
C ASP A 415 -16.81 15.28 -36.09
N ASP A 416 -16.39 14.42 -35.17
CA ASP A 416 -16.38 12.96 -35.33
C ASP A 416 -17.69 12.29 -34.91
N TRP A 417 -18.72 13.10 -34.53
CA TRP A 417 -20.00 12.57 -34.05
C TRP A 417 -20.96 12.28 -35.21
N ASP A 418 -21.52 11.08 -35.22
CA ASP A 418 -22.63 10.75 -36.10
C ASP A 418 -23.95 11.39 -35.61
N GLY A 419 -25.03 11.18 -36.37
CA GLY A 419 -26.33 11.74 -36.01
C GLY A 419 -26.94 11.20 -34.71
N TYR A 420 -26.37 10.12 -34.15
CA TYR A 420 -26.86 9.48 -32.92
C TYR A 420 -25.96 9.72 -31.69
N THR A 421 -24.73 10.12 -31.90
CA THR A 421 -23.71 10.26 -30.84
C THR A 421 -24.14 11.23 -29.73
N LEU A 422 -24.76 12.38 -30.04
CA LEU A 422 -25.26 13.31 -29.05
C LEU A 422 -26.22 12.64 -28.05
N HIS A 423 -27.14 11.84 -28.57
CA HIS A 423 -28.12 11.13 -27.78
C HIS A 423 -27.46 10.03 -26.92
N SER A 424 -26.57 9.24 -27.52
CA SER A 424 -25.83 8.19 -26.81
C SER A 424 -25.00 8.73 -25.66
N LEU A 425 -24.29 9.84 -25.87
CA LEU A 425 -23.50 10.52 -24.86
C LEU A 425 -24.34 10.96 -23.67
N SER A 426 -25.57 11.39 -23.91
CA SER A 426 -26.46 11.88 -22.85
C SER A 426 -26.77 10.84 -21.77
N PHE A 427 -26.74 9.56 -22.12
CA PHE A 427 -26.93 8.45 -21.19
C PHE A 427 -25.67 7.58 -21.02
N GLY A 428 -24.49 8.14 -21.38
CA GLY A 428 -23.18 7.60 -21.05
C GLY A 428 -22.71 6.45 -21.96
N GLN A 429 -23.13 6.43 -23.22
CA GLN A 429 -22.57 5.59 -24.28
C GLN A 429 -21.76 6.46 -25.26
N ALA A 430 -20.93 5.86 -26.10
CA ALA A 430 -20.02 6.53 -27.03
C ALA A 430 -18.94 7.41 -26.36
N ILE A 431 -18.69 7.20 -25.08
CA ILE A 431 -17.59 7.76 -24.26
C ILE A 431 -17.05 6.68 -23.36
N SER A 432 -15.73 6.62 -23.19
CA SER A 432 -15.12 5.73 -22.20
C SER A 432 -14.37 6.58 -21.16
N VAL A 433 -14.63 6.31 -19.91
CA VAL A 433 -14.08 7.05 -18.77
C VAL A 433 -13.35 6.11 -17.81
N THR A 434 -12.44 6.64 -16.99
CA THR A 434 -11.91 5.91 -15.84
C THR A 434 -12.75 6.17 -14.60
N ALA A 435 -12.65 5.31 -13.61
CA ALA A 435 -13.31 5.53 -12.31
C ALA A 435 -12.83 6.84 -11.66
N LEU A 436 -11.53 7.17 -11.82
CA LEU A 436 -10.95 8.40 -11.27
C LEU A 436 -11.54 9.65 -11.91
N GLN A 437 -11.64 9.71 -13.24
CA GLN A 437 -12.31 10.82 -13.92
C GLN A 437 -13.75 11.00 -13.45
N HIS A 438 -14.45 9.86 -13.31
CA HIS A 438 -15.88 9.88 -13.00
C HIS A 438 -16.15 10.30 -11.56
N VAL A 439 -15.37 9.78 -10.59
CA VAL A 439 -15.50 10.22 -9.18
C VAL A 439 -15.12 11.69 -9.02
N THR A 440 -14.11 12.19 -9.74
CA THR A 440 -13.70 13.60 -9.71
C THR A 440 -14.80 14.52 -10.23
N ALA A 441 -15.47 14.12 -11.33
CA ALA A 441 -16.61 14.89 -11.86
C ALA A 441 -17.78 14.94 -10.87
N PHE A 442 -18.09 13.84 -10.18
CA PHE A 442 -19.13 13.81 -9.15
C PHE A 442 -18.71 14.53 -7.87
N SER A 443 -17.42 14.53 -7.53
CA SER A 443 -16.89 15.32 -6.42
C SER A 443 -17.10 16.82 -6.64
N ALA A 444 -16.99 17.31 -7.88
CA ALA A 444 -17.33 18.70 -8.19
C ALA A 444 -18.83 19.01 -7.98
N VAL A 445 -19.72 18.06 -8.31
CA VAL A 445 -21.17 18.20 -8.01
C VAL A 445 -21.40 18.19 -6.49
N ALA A 446 -20.69 17.38 -5.75
CA ALA A 446 -20.75 17.30 -4.29
C ALA A 446 -20.25 18.58 -3.62
N ASN A 447 -19.23 19.22 -4.18
CA ASN A 447 -18.55 20.41 -3.67
C ASN A 447 -19.12 21.74 -4.23
N GLY A 448 -20.41 21.79 -4.50
CA GLY A 448 -21.07 23.04 -4.95
C GLY A 448 -20.58 23.57 -6.29
N GLY A 449 -20.01 22.72 -7.15
CA GLY A 449 -19.52 23.07 -8.49
C GLY A 449 -18.00 23.26 -8.58
N LYS A 450 -17.29 23.29 -7.50
CA LYS A 450 -15.82 23.41 -7.48
C LYS A 450 -15.16 22.06 -7.72
N MET A 451 -14.45 21.92 -8.83
CA MET A 451 -13.66 20.73 -9.14
C MET A 451 -12.29 20.85 -8.50
N MET A 452 -12.04 20.00 -7.51
CA MET A 452 -10.75 19.89 -6.85
C MET A 452 -9.82 19.00 -7.67
N LYS A 453 -8.52 19.31 -7.66
CA LYS A 453 -7.49 18.42 -8.18
C LYS A 453 -7.37 17.22 -7.28
N PRO A 454 -7.53 15.99 -7.81
CA PRO A 454 -7.30 14.80 -6.99
C PRO A 454 -5.83 14.68 -6.64
N TYR A 455 -5.52 14.34 -5.39
CA TYR A 455 -4.16 14.07 -4.97
C TYR A 455 -4.11 12.91 -3.95
N ILE A 456 -2.95 12.26 -3.89
CA ILE A 456 -2.77 11.04 -3.10
C ILE A 456 -1.58 11.12 -2.14
N VAL A 457 -0.66 12.06 -2.33
CA VAL A 457 0.41 12.37 -1.40
C VAL A 457 0.03 13.62 -0.63
N ASP A 458 -0.04 13.51 0.70
CA ASP A 458 -0.33 14.61 1.61
C ASP A 458 0.91 15.44 1.90
N SER A 459 2.01 14.75 2.23
CA SER A 459 3.28 15.42 2.50
C SER A 459 4.49 14.53 2.22
N ILE A 460 5.62 15.18 2.02
CA ILE A 460 6.94 14.57 1.87
C ILE A 460 7.77 15.00 3.06
N THR A 461 8.37 14.02 3.78
CA THR A 461 9.20 14.28 4.95
C THR A 461 10.58 13.66 4.79
N ASN A 462 11.58 14.22 5.46
CA ASN A 462 12.87 13.56 5.59
C ASN A 462 12.84 12.45 6.66
N LYS A 463 13.95 11.74 6.84
CA LYS A 463 14.11 10.67 7.84
C LYS A 463 13.82 11.13 9.29
N THR A 464 14.07 12.39 9.60
CA THR A 464 13.83 12.96 10.95
C THR A 464 12.38 13.41 11.16
N GLY A 465 11.51 13.27 10.15
CA GLY A 465 10.10 13.68 10.21
C GLY A 465 9.85 15.14 9.86
N GLN A 466 10.86 15.90 9.49
CA GLN A 466 10.69 17.29 9.03
C GLN A 466 9.97 17.30 7.69
N VAL A 467 8.93 18.10 7.57
CA VAL A 467 8.18 18.29 6.32
C VAL A 467 9.03 19.09 5.33
N ILE A 468 9.28 18.49 4.18
CA ILE A 468 9.99 19.12 3.04
C ILE A 468 9.00 19.76 2.08
N GLN A 469 7.85 19.09 1.86
CA GLN A 469 6.78 19.59 1.02
C GLN A 469 5.43 19.14 1.57
N GLN A 470 4.49 20.08 1.63
CA GLN A 470 3.09 19.83 1.96
C GLN A 470 2.24 20.10 0.71
N PHE A 471 1.28 19.21 0.44
CA PHE A 471 0.32 19.41 -0.65
C PHE A 471 -0.98 19.96 -0.08
N GLU A 472 -1.44 21.03 -0.69
CA GLU A 472 -2.67 21.71 -0.27
C GLU A 472 -3.78 21.47 -1.28
N PRO A 473 -5.06 21.51 -0.87
CA PRO A 473 -6.20 21.42 -1.77
C PRO A 473 -6.16 22.51 -2.85
N GLU A 474 -6.27 22.10 -4.11
CA GLU A 474 -6.22 22.97 -5.29
C GLU A 474 -7.56 22.92 -6.04
N VAL A 475 -8.19 24.09 -6.26
CA VAL A 475 -9.37 24.20 -7.12
C VAL A 475 -8.93 24.32 -8.58
N LEU A 476 -9.24 23.31 -9.39
CA LEU A 476 -8.91 23.34 -10.83
C LEU A 476 -9.81 24.32 -11.60
N ARG A 477 -11.11 24.28 -11.30
CA ARG A 477 -12.14 25.11 -11.99
C ARG A 477 -13.49 25.01 -11.32
N GLU A 478 -14.38 25.91 -11.65
CA GLU A 478 -15.79 25.81 -11.33
C GLU A 478 -16.57 25.24 -12.54
N ILE A 479 -17.32 24.16 -12.32
CA ILE A 479 -18.07 23.47 -13.38
C ILE A 479 -19.53 23.93 -13.51
N ALA A 480 -20.10 24.45 -12.45
CA ALA A 480 -21.47 24.97 -12.37
C ALA A 480 -21.68 25.76 -11.07
N SER A 481 -22.70 26.58 -11.00
CA SER A 481 -23.06 27.26 -9.75
C SER A 481 -23.55 26.27 -8.68
N LYS A 482 -23.41 26.66 -7.41
CA LYS A 482 -23.90 25.87 -6.26
C LYS A 482 -25.40 25.54 -6.39
N ALA A 483 -26.22 26.48 -6.84
CA ALA A 483 -27.66 26.26 -7.01
C ALA A 483 -27.99 25.16 -8.02
N VAL A 484 -27.21 25.07 -9.11
CA VAL A 484 -27.35 24.02 -10.12
C VAL A 484 -26.92 22.66 -9.55
N THR A 485 -25.79 22.61 -8.87
CA THR A 485 -25.28 21.35 -8.28
C THR A 485 -26.15 20.86 -7.12
N ASP A 486 -26.70 21.76 -6.27
CA ASP A 486 -27.68 21.43 -5.24
C ASP A 486 -28.94 20.80 -5.84
N THR A 487 -29.41 21.35 -6.99
CA THR A 487 -30.54 20.80 -7.74
C THR A 487 -30.20 19.37 -8.23
N ILE A 488 -29.03 19.15 -8.81
CA ILE A 488 -28.60 17.84 -9.27
C ILE A 488 -28.51 16.86 -8.08
N ARG A 489 -27.94 17.27 -6.94
CA ARG A 489 -27.89 16.43 -5.72
C ARG A 489 -29.29 16.05 -5.26
N SER A 490 -30.24 17.00 -5.28
CA SER A 490 -31.64 16.71 -4.96
C SER A 490 -32.26 15.67 -5.91
N TYR A 491 -31.93 15.73 -7.21
CA TYR A 491 -32.39 14.75 -8.19
C TYR A 491 -31.73 13.36 -7.94
N MET A 492 -30.44 13.34 -7.58
CA MET A 492 -29.73 12.12 -7.24
C MET A 492 -30.22 11.52 -5.91
N LYS A 493 -30.65 12.34 -4.94
CA LYS A 493 -31.30 11.87 -3.73
C LYS A 493 -32.61 11.15 -4.05
N ALA A 494 -33.41 11.65 -4.98
CA ALA A 494 -34.64 11.00 -5.42
C ALA A 494 -34.41 9.62 -6.07
N VAL A 495 -33.21 9.32 -6.60
CA VAL A 495 -32.85 7.98 -7.07
C VAL A 495 -32.88 6.97 -5.90
N ILE A 496 -32.47 7.42 -4.71
CA ILE A 496 -32.42 6.59 -3.50
C ILE A 496 -33.77 6.57 -2.78
N ASP A 497 -34.50 7.70 -2.76
CA ASP A 497 -35.78 7.76 -2.06
C ASP A 497 -36.85 6.92 -2.78
N ASP A 498 -37.01 7.07 -4.10
CA ASP A 498 -38.11 6.46 -4.88
C ASP A 498 -37.67 5.91 -6.25
N GLY A 499 -36.36 5.90 -6.55
CA GLY A 499 -35.84 5.53 -7.85
C GLY A 499 -35.17 4.17 -7.89
N THR A 500 -34.24 4.04 -8.85
CA THR A 500 -33.51 2.80 -9.14
C THR A 500 -32.57 2.35 -8.02
N GLY A 501 -32.26 3.22 -7.06
CA GLY A 501 -31.43 2.95 -5.88
C GLY A 501 -32.18 2.75 -4.57
N LYS A 502 -33.52 2.63 -4.59
CA LYS A 502 -34.35 2.57 -3.39
C LYS A 502 -33.93 1.49 -2.38
N HIS A 503 -33.45 0.35 -2.86
CA HIS A 503 -33.06 -0.79 -2.01
C HIS A 503 -31.80 -0.56 -1.16
N ILE A 504 -31.03 0.51 -1.43
CA ILE A 504 -29.87 0.90 -0.61
C ILE A 504 -30.15 2.09 0.31
N LYS A 505 -31.41 2.54 0.40
CA LYS A 505 -31.82 3.60 1.34
C LYS A 505 -31.44 3.19 2.77
N MET A 506 -30.96 4.15 3.54
CA MET A 506 -30.61 4.02 4.96
C MET A 506 -31.38 5.06 5.76
N ASP A 507 -31.78 4.72 6.98
CA ASP A 507 -32.59 5.64 7.81
C ASP A 507 -31.72 6.60 8.61
N TYR A 508 -30.44 6.30 8.75
CA TYR A 508 -29.48 7.04 9.58
C TYR A 508 -28.53 7.95 8.79
N ILE A 509 -28.48 7.81 7.46
CA ILE A 509 -27.72 8.72 6.60
C ILE A 509 -28.40 8.93 5.25
N THR A 510 -28.35 10.15 4.77
CA THR A 510 -28.88 10.50 3.45
C THR A 510 -27.83 10.27 2.35
N ILE A 511 -28.26 9.65 1.26
CA ILE A 511 -27.40 9.39 0.10
C ILE A 511 -28.00 10.07 -1.13
N ALA A 512 -27.16 10.73 -1.90
CA ALA A 512 -27.45 11.12 -3.28
C ALA A 512 -26.58 10.25 -4.21
N GLY A 513 -27.23 9.47 -5.10
CA GLY A 513 -26.47 8.53 -5.92
C GLY A 513 -27.12 8.21 -7.27
N LYS A 514 -26.40 7.47 -8.10
CA LYS A 514 -26.89 7.03 -9.41
C LYS A 514 -26.34 5.67 -9.78
N THR A 515 -27.23 4.79 -10.23
CA THR A 515 -26.93 3.49 -10.83
C THR A 515 -26.57 3.66 -12.30
N GLY A 516 -25.59 2.89 -12.77
CA GLY A 516 -25.21 2.73 -14.16
C GLY A 516 -25.12 1.28 -14.56
N THR A 517 -25.46 1.00 -15.81
CA THR A 517 -25.28 -0.28 -16.47
C THR A 517 -24.94 0.01 -17.91
N ALA A 518 -23.79 -0.42 -18.36
CA ALA A 518 -23.35 -0.24 -19.74
C ALA A 518 -23.00 -1.58 -20.37
N GLN A 519 -23.48 -1.81 -21.59
CA GLN A 519 -23.04 -2.93 -22.39
C GLN A 519 -21.62 -2.69 -22.89
N LYS A 520 -20.80 -3.73 -22.93
CA LYS A 520 -19.43 -3.64 -23.43
C LYS A 520 -19.36 -3.82 -24.93
N ASN A 521 -18.54 -2.99 -25.57
CA ASN A 521 -18.07 -3.27 -26.92
C ASN A 521 -16.99 -4.35 -26.84
N VAL A 522 -17.08 -5.37 -27.67
CA VAL A 522 -16.05 -6.41 -27.79
C VAL A 522 -15.15 -6.05 -28.97
N GLU A 523 -13.86 -6.04 -28.70
CA GLU A 523 -12.83 -5.78 -29.70
C GLU A 523 -12.98 -6.72 -30.89
N GLY A 524 -12.94 -6.18 -32.10
CA GLY A 524 -13.12 -6.96 -33.34
C GLY A 524 -14.58 -7.19 -33.78
N THR A 525 -15.60 -6.76 -33.03
CA THR A 525 -17.00 -6.85 -33.44
C THR A 525 -17.62 -5.45 -33.62
N ARG A 526 -18.48 -5.29 -34.64
CA ARG A 526 -19.28 -4.08 -34.80
C ARG A 526 -20.50 -4.14 -33.85
N GLY A 527 -20.55 -3.32 -32.83
CA GLY A 527 -21.68 -3.18 -31.91
C GLY A 527 -21.42 -3.73 -30.50
N TYR A 528 -22.46 -3.73 -29.69
CA TYR A 528 -22.40 -4.18 -28.30
C TYR A 528 -22.47 -5.70 -28.19
N SER A 529 -21.69 -6.29 -27.29
CA SER A 529 -21.74 -7.73 -26.99
C SER A 529 -23.03 -8.08 -26.26
N SER A 530 -23.70 -9.14 -26.66
CA SER A 530 -24.80 -9.72 -25.89
C SER A 530 -24.22 -10.37 -24.62
N GLY A 531 -24.64 -9.91 -23.44
CA GLY A 531 -24.32 -10.55 -22.15
C GLY A 531 -23.12 -10.01 -21.38
N LYS A 532 -22.34 -9.06 -21.94
CA LYS A 532 -21.21 -8.45 -21.21
C LYS A 532 -21.54 -7.02 -20.83
N TYR A 533 -21.44 -6.73 -19.53
CA TYR A 533 -21.81 -5.44 -18.96
C TYR A 533 -20.77 -4.93 -17.99
N THR A 534 -20.72 -3.61 -17.81
CA THR A 534 -20.10 -2.97 -16.65
C THR A 534 -21.21 -2.40 -15.77
N SER A 535 -21.28 -2.82 -14.52
CA SER A 535 -22.20 -2.25 -13.55
C SER A 535 -21.49 -1.19 -12.72
N VAL A 536 -22.13 -0.05 -12.46
CA VAL A 536 -21.54 1.09 -11.77
C VAL A 536 -22.54 1.66 -10.78
N PHE A 537 -22.05 2.12 -9.65
CA PHE A 537 -22.77 3.01 -8.75
C PHE A 537 -21.82 4.11 -8.29
N VAL A 538 -22.30 5.36 -8.35
CA VAL A 538 -21.63 6.50 -7.75
C VAL A 538 -22.58 7.18 -6.79
N GLY A 539 -22.12 7.48 -5.60
CA GLY A 539 -22.91 8.15 -4.58
C GLY A 539 -22.07 9.07 -3.71
N MET A 540 -22.74 9.99 -3.08
CA MET A 540 -22.17 10.95 -2.12
C MET A 540 -23.01 10.97 -0.85
N PHE A 541 -22.37 11.16 0.27
CA PHE A 541 -23.00 11.14 1.57
C PHE A 541 -22.26 12.02 2.60
N PRO A 542 -23.00 12.64 3.56
CA PRO A 542 -24.44 12.90 3.54
C PRO A 542 -24.87 13.64 2.28
N ALA A 543 -26.13 13.48 1.80
CA ALA A 543 -26.58 14.11 0.55
C ALA A 543 -26.62 15.64 0.61
N GLU A 544 -26.92 16.20 1.78
CA GLU A 544 -27.07 17.63 2.01
C GLU A 544 -25.72 18.36 2.05
N GLU A 545 -24.72 17.75 2.70
CA GLU A 545 -23.36 18.26 2.85
C GLU A 545 -22.36 17.12 2.66
N PRO A 546 -22.04 16.78 1.40
CA PRO A 546 -21.20 15.62 1.14
C PRO A 546 -19.80 15.73 1.73
N LYS A 547 -19.41 14.71 2.50
CA LYS A 547 -18.06 14.55 3.05
C LYS A 547 -17.27 13.49 2.29
N MET A 548 -17.98 12.63 1.56
CA MET A 548 -17.36 11.58 0.75
C MET A 548 -18.16 11.34 -0.53
N VAL A 549 -17.43 11.16 -1.63
CA VAL A 549 -17.94 10.60 -2.88
C VAL A 549 -17.30 9.25 -3.08
N LEU A 550 -18.12 8.21 -3.26
CA LEU A 550 -17.69 6.84 -3.47
C LEU A 550 -18.24 6.34 -4.80
N LEU A 551 -17.36 5.79 -5.61
CA LEU A 551 -17.69 5.10 -6.85
C LEU A 551 -17.31 3.63 -6.72
N VAL A 552 -18.22 2.70 -7.09
CA VAL A 552 -17.98 1.26 -7.16
C VAL A 552 -18.37 0.78 -8.55
N PHE A 553 -17.56 -0.07 -9.15
CA PHE A 553 -17.87 -0.71 -10.43
C PHE A 553 -17.48 -2.18 -10.46
N TYR A 554 -18.19 -2.95 -11.29
CA TYR A 554 -17.96 -4.37 -11.58
C TYR A 554 -17.84 -4.54 -13.08
N ASP A 555 -16.77 -5.19 -13.53
CA ASP A 555 -16.54 -5.56 -14.91
C ASP A 555 -16.97 -7.01 -15.14
N GLU A 556 -17.88 -7.19 -16.08
CA GLU A 556 -18.46 -8.49 -16.48
C GLU A 556 -18.99 -9.32 -15.29
N PRO A 557 -19.88 -8.77 -14.42
CA PRO A 557 -20.52 -9.57 -13.41
C PRO A 557 -21.46 -10.60 -14.05
N ALA A 558 -21.68 -11.72 -13.35
CA ALA A 558 -22.51 -12.83 -13.82
C ALA A 558 -23.95 -12.39 -14.19
N PRO A 559 -24.64 -13.13 -15.09
CA PRO A 559 -26.04 -12.88 -15.39
C PRO A 559 -26.90 -12.78 -14.13
N GLY A 560 -27.81 -11.78 -14.10
CA GLY A 560 -28.62 -11.44 -12.91
C GLY A 560 -27.99 -10.37 -12.02
N TYR A 561 -26.68 -10.20 -12.05
CA TYR A 561 -25.96 -9.16 -11.28
C TYR A 561 -25.43 -8.02 -12.15
N HIS A 562 -25.72 -8.00 -13.44
CA HIS A 562 -25.18 -7.03 -14.38
C HIS A 562 -25.74 -5.61 -14.26
N TYR A 563 -26.83 -5.40 -13.51
CA TYR A 563 -27.33 -4.07 -13.22
C TYR A 563 -26.56 -3.40 -12.08
N GLY A 564 -26.30 -2.10 -12.21
CA GLY A 564 -25.68 -1.32 -11.11
C GLY A 564 -26.45 -1.40 -9.80
N SER A 565 -27.76 -1.61 -9.86
CA SER A 565 -28.61 -1.84 -8.68
C SER A 565 -28.42 -3.22 -8.03
N THR A 566 -27.96 -4.23 -8.74
CA THR A 566 -27.87 -5.61 -8.18
C THR A 566 -26.47 -6.00 -7.71
N SER A 567 -25.44 -5.22 -8.06
CA SER A 567 -24.05 -5.49 -7.65
C SER A 567 -23.35 -4.25 -7.07
N ALA A 568 -23.14 -3.18 -7.84
CA ALA A 568 -22.37 -2.02 -7.40
C ALA A 568 -23.06 -1.24 -6.25
N ALA A 569 -24.38 -1.02 -6.32
CA ALA A 569 -25.11 -0.32 -5.26
C ALA A 569 -25.14 -1.06 -3.93
N PRO A 570 -25.41 -2.38 -3.84
CA PRO A 570 -25.30 -3.13 -2.60
C PRO A 570 -23.90 -3.10 -1.98
N THR A 571 -22.85 -3.16 -2.81
CA THR A 571 -21.46 -3.04 -2.33
C THR A 571 -21.16 -1.63 -1.83
N PHE A 572 -21.63 -0.60 -2.53
CA PHE A 572 -21.55 0.78 -2.06
C PHE A 572 -22.21 0.91 -0.68
N LYS A 573 -23.45 0.40 -0.50
CA LYS A 573 -24.16 0.41 0.77
C LYS A 573 -23.32 -0.22 1.87
N LYS A 574 -22.79 -1.44 1.64
CA LYS A 574 -21.94 -2.14 2.60
C LYS A 574 -20.73 -1.31 3.00
N ILE A 575 -20.01 -0.72 2.03
CA ILE A 575 -18.84 0.12 2.32
C ILE A 575 -19.23 1.32 3.19
N VAL A 576 -20.32 2.00 2.87
CA VAL A 576 -20.81 3.14 3.65
C VAL A 576 -21.14 2.71 5.07
N GLU A 577 -21.88 1.61 5.25
CA GLU A 577 -22.21 1.06 6.56
C GLU A 577 -20.95 0.75 7.36
N ASP A 578 -19.99 0.05 6.75
CA ASP A 578 -18.75 -0.36 7.41
C ASP A 578 -17.89 0.86 7.82
N ILE A 579 -17.90 1.95 7.03
CA ILE A 579 -17.22 3.20 7.37
C ILE A 579 -17.95 3.92 8.52
N LEU A 580 -19.26 4.01 8.48
CA LEU A 580 -20.05 4.73 9.49
C LEU A 580 -19.96 4.09 10.88
N PHE A 581 -19.88 2.77 10.92
CA PHE A 581 -19.80 2.02 12.16
C PHE A 581 -18.37 1.70 12.62
N MET A 582 -17.34 2.36 12.02
CA MET A 582 -15.99 2.30 12.54
C MET A 582 -15.88 3.00 13.90
N PRO A 583 -15.38 2.32 14.95
CA PRO A 583 -15.22 2.93 16.27
C PRO A 583 -14.19 4.07 16.22
N ASN A 584 -14.51 5.16 16.91
CA ASN A 584 -13.64 6.34 17.02
C ASN A 584 -13.30 6.99 15.68
N TYR A 585 -14.12 6.80 14.66
CA TYR A 585 -13.85 7.29 13.32
C TYR A 585 -15.02 8.16 12.84
N ASN A 586 -14.96 9.46 13.14
CA ASN A 586 -16.03 10.40 12.78
C ASN A 586 -15.64 11.30 11.58
N ILE A 587 -15.39 10.67 10.43
CA ILE A 587 -15.13 11.44 9.17
C ILE A 587 -16.34 12.27 8.75
N ILE A 588 -17.57 11.86 9.15
CA ILE A 588 -18.81 12.34 8.54
C ILE A 588 -19.59 13.27 9.48
N GLY A 589 -19.10 13.49 10.72
CA GLY A 589 -19.81 14.31 11.70
C GLY A 589 -21.15 13.65 12.09
N PHE A 590 -21.13 12.37 12.44
CA PHE A 590 -22.31 11.66 12.92
C PHE A 590 -22.88 12.33 14.17
N ASP A 591 -24.21 12.45 14.26
CA ASP A 591 -24.90 12.97 15.44
C ASP A 591 -24.50 12.16 16.68
N GLU A 592 -23.91 12.82 17.68
CA GLU A 592 -23.50 12.18 18.96
C GLU A 592 -24.64 11.39 19.64
N ARG A 593 -25.90 11.68 19.31
CA ARG A 593 -27.05 10.90 19.76
C ARG A 593 -27.09 9.48 19.25
N MET A 594 -26.46 9.15 18.13
CA MET A 594 -26.28 7.78 17.63
C MET A 594 -25.18 7.03 18.40
N THR A 595 -24.15 7.72 18.89
CA THR A 595 -23.05 7.13 19.66
C THR A 595 -23.48 6.79 21.10
N GLN A 596 -24.47 7.48 21.66
CA GLN A 596 -24.99 7.18 23.02
C GLN A 596 -25.81 5.88 23.12
N ARG A 597 -26.23 5.29 21.99
CA ARG A 597 -26.91 3.98 21.93
C ARG A 597 -26.00 2.83 21.49
N SER A 598 -24.73 3.10 21.28
CA SER A 598 -23.83 2.07 20.78
C SER A 598 -23.37 1.12 21.91
N LEU A 599 -23.65 -0.15 21.72
CA LEU A 599 -23.07 -1.22 22.54
C LEU A 599 -21.75 -1.68 21.91
N GLN A 600 -20.80 -2.07 22.75
CA GLN A 600 -19.56 -2.66 22.22
C GLN A 600 -19.84 -4.08 21.69
N MET A 601 -19.44 -4.32 20.45
CA MET A 601 -19.59 -5.63 19.82
C MET A 601 -18.79 -6.70 20.58
N PRO A 602 -19.43 -7.73 21.14
CA PRO A 602 -18.72 -8.81 21.82
C PRO A 602 -17.91 -9.64 20.81
N ASP A 603 -16.81 -10.25 21.26
CA ASP A 603 -16.09 -11.23 20.45
C ASP A 603 -16.85 -12.56 20.44
N LEU A 604 -17.45 -12.87 19.30
CA LEU A 604 -18.23 -14.08 19.07
C LEU A 604 -17.41 -15.18 18.40
N ARG A 605 -16.24 -14.88 17.87
CA ARG A 605 -15.39 -15.84 17.14
C ARG A 605 -14.93 -16.97 18.04
N GLY A 606 -14.95 -18.19 17.53
CA GLY A 606 -14.64 -19.40 18.30
C GLY A 606 -15.74 -19.85 19.27
N LYS A 607 -16.88 -19.14 19.33
CA LYS A 607 -18.04 -19.58 20.11
C LYS A 607 -18.96 -20.46 19.27
N HIS A 608 -19.58 -21.42 19.90
CA HIS A 608 -20.66 -22.18 19.27
C HIS A 608 -21.83 -21.25 18.93
N ILE A 609 -22.50 -21.51 17.81
CA ILE A 609 -23.60 -20.68 17.31
C ILE A 609 -24.63 -20.32 18.39
N SER A 610 -25.06 -21.31 19.17
CA SER A 610 -26.03 -21.10 20.25
C SER A 610 -25.54 -20.14 21.36
N GLN A 611 -24.22 -20.13 21.62
CA GLN A 611 -23.61 -19.18 22.57
C GLN A 611 -23.53 -17.78 21.98
N ALA A 612 -23.23 -17.68 20.70
CA ALA A 612 -23.20 -16.40 20.00
C ALA A 612 -24.57 -15.77 19.92
N GLU A 613 -25.59 -16.55 19.57
CA GLU A 613 -27.02 -16.13 19.58
C GLU A 613 -27.50 -15.68 20.96
N ALA A 614 -27.16 -16.43 22.00
CA ALA A 614 -27.54 -16.06 23.37
C ALA A 614 -26.92 -14.71 23.78
N ILE A 615 -25.66 -14.45 23.38
CA ILE A 615 -24.99 -13.17 23.62
C ILE A 615 -25.66 -12.04 22.82
N LEU A 616 -25.94 -12.25 21.54
CA LEU A 616 -26.56 -11.24 20.68
C LEU A 616 -27.97 -10.89 21.15
N ASN A 617 -28.76 -11.90 21.49
CA ASN A 617 -30.12 -11.73 22.04
C ASN A 617 -30.12 -11.00 23.39
N LYS A 618 -29.15 -11.30 24.27
CA LYS A 618 -29.00 -10.61 25.57
C LYS A 618 -28.78 -9.09 25.40
N TYR A 619 -28.08 -8.67 24.36
CA TYR A 619 -27.81 -7.25 24.07
C TYR A 619 -28.83 -6.64 23.10
N GLY A 620 -29.81 -7.41 22.62
CA GLY A 620 -30.85 -6.94 21.71
C GLY A 620 -30.36 -6.68 20.28
N PHE A 621 -29.27 -7.30 19.87
CA PHE A 621 -28.73 -7.15 18.51
C PHE A 621 -29.59 -7.90 17.49
N LEU A 622 -29.87 -7.24 16.38
CA LEU A 622 -30.37 -7.90 15.16
C LEU A 622 -29.18 -8.60 14.48
N TYR A 623 -29.35 -9.87 14.09
CA TYR A 623 -28.26 -10.60 13.45
C TYR A 623 -28.71 -11.48 12.30
N LYS A 624 -27.79 -11.72 11.38
CA LYS A 624 -27.92 -12.65 10.25
C LYS A 624 -26.79 -13.68 10.33
N ILE A 625 -27.14 -14.96 10.16
CA ILE A 625 -26.18 -16.05 10.12
C ILE A 625 -25.91 -16.40 8.66
N GLU A 626 -24.62 -16.41 8.28
CA GLU A 626 -24.16 -16.85 6.97
C GLU A 626 -23.34 -18.14 7.12
N GLY A 627 -23.78 -19.21 6.45
CA GLY A 627 -23.21 -20.56 6.54
C GLY A 627 -24.26 -21.60 6.95
N VAL A 628 -23.96 -22.86 6.74
CA VAL A 628 -24.94 -23.96 6.97
C VAL A 628 -24.30 -24.97 7.93
N ASP A 629 -24.73 -25.01 9.17
CA ASP A 629 -24.84 -26.19 10.01
C ASP A 629 -25.10 -25.83 11.49
N SER A 630 -26.03 -26.53 12.15
CA SER A 630 -26.37 -26.34 13.57
C SER A 630 -25.25 -26.74 14.55
N SER A 631 -24.19 -27.39 14.09
CA SER A 631 -22.99 -27.75 14.86
C SER A 631 -21.81 -26.76 14.67
N SER A 632 -22.04 -25.62 14.02
CA SER A 632 -21.03 -24.72 13.57
C SER A 632 -20.53 -23.75 14.64
N VAL A 633 -19.27 -23.38 14.51
CA VAL A 633 -18.59 -22.36 15.33
C VAL A 633 -18.51 -21.05 14.52
N VAL A 634 -18.64 -19.92 15.19
CA VAL A 634 -18.44 -18.60 14.55
C VAL A 634 -16.99 -18.48 14.11
N ILE A 635 -16.75 -18.46 12.81
CA ILE A 635 -15.42 -18.30 12.20
C ILE A 635 -15.07 -16.85 11.97
N ASP A 636 -16.06 -16.01 11.67
CA ASP A 636 -15.91 -14.58 11.50
C ASP A 636 -17.19 -13.85 11.89
N GLN A 637 -17.07 -12.58 12.24
CA GLN A 637 -18.18 -11.70 12.60
C GLN A 637 -18.00 -10.32 12.00
N PHE A 638 -19.10 -9.72 11.66
CA PHE A 638 -19.12 -8.32 11.26
C PHE A 638 -20.30 -7.62 11.95
N PRO A 639 -20.08 -6.50 12.62
CA PRO A 639 -18.80 -5.80 12.87
C PRO A 639 -17.79 -6.61 13.70
N LYS A 640 -16.51 -6.24 13.65
CA LYS A 640 -15.45 -6.91 14.43
C LYS A 640 -15.64 -6.69 15.92
N ALA A 641 -15.06 -7.57 16.74
CA ALA A 641 -15.11 -7.47 18.20
C ALA A 641 -14.57 -6.13 18.72
N ASN A 642 -15.15 -5.62 19.80
CA ASN A 642 -14.82 -4.34 20.45
C ASN A 642 -15.12 -3.09 19.60
N VAL A 643 -15.93 -3.23 18.59
CA VAL A 643 -16.48 -2.13 17.81
C VAL A 643 -17.74 -1.62 18.48
N SER A 644 -17.94 -0.31 18.49
CA SER A 644 -19.19 0.31 18.95
C SER A 644 -20.27 0.09 17.88
N VAL A 645 -21.39 -0.54 18.24
CA VAL A 645 -22.46 -0.96 17.31
C VAL A 645 -23.81 -0.47 17.80
N ASP A 646 -24.63 0.02 16.90
CA ASP A 646 -26.06 0.23 17.18
C ASP A 646 -26.76 -1.13 17.28
N PRO A 647 -27.49 -1.42 18.38
CA PRO A 647 -28.24 -2.68 18.54
C PRO A 647 -29.21 -2.99 17.41
N HIS A 648 -29.72 -1.95 16.74
CA HIS A 648 -30.68 -2.09 15.63
C HIS A 648 -30.02 -2.37 14.28
N HIS A 649 -28.65 -2.36 14.24
CA HIS A 649 -27.92 -2.70 13.02
C HIS A 649 -27.73 -4.21 12.93
N PRO A 650 -28.08 -4.86 11.79
CA PRO A 650 -27.94 -6.31 11.67
C PRO A 650 -26.47 -6.73 11.67
N ILE A 651 -26.10 -7.54 12.66
CA ILE A 651 -24.78 -8.15 12.77
C ILE A 651 -24.75 -9.38 11.87
N THR A 652 -23.69 -9.53 11.12
CA THR A 652 -23.45 -10.74 10.33
C THR A 652 -22.45 -11.63 11.06
N ILE A 653 -22.85 -12.87 11.34
CA ILE A 653 -21.94 -13.90 11.85
C ILE A 653 -21.78 -14.98 10.80
N LYS A 654 -20.52 -15.27 10.46
CA LYS A 654 -20.18 -16.38 9.57
C LYS A 654 -19.89 -17.60 10.41
N VAL A 655 -20.60 -18.67 10.13
CA VAL A 655 -20.43 -19.96 10.78
C VAL A 655 -19.87 -20.97 9.78
N GLY A 656 -19.04 -21.88 10.28
CA GLY A 656 -18.49 -22.95 9.48
C GLY A 656 -18.22 -24.17 10.35
N SER A 657 -18.04 -25.33 9.74
CA SER A 657 -17.59 -26.53 10.45
C SER A 657 -16.24 -26.21 11.08
N GLY A 658 -16.28 -25.86 12.36
CA GLY A 658 -15.27 -25.15 13.10
C GLY A 658 -13.99 -25.92 13.36
N LEU A 659 -13.24 -26.19 12.32
CA LEU A 659 -11.88 -26.68 12.45
C LEU A 659 -10.95 -25.80 11.59
N SER A 660 -10.74 -24.54 12.02
CA SER A 660 -9.42 -24.00 11.77
C SER A 660 -8.44 -24.85 12.58
N LYS A 661 -7.38 -25.35 11.98
CA LYS A 661 -6.33 -26.17 12.65
C LYS A 661 -5.83 -25.57 13.98
N ALA A 662 -6.12 -24.31 14.27
CA ALA A 662 -5.70 -23.60 15.48
C ALA A 662 -6.64 -23.82 16.70
N ASP A 663 -7.92 -24.18 16.49
CA ASP A 663 -8.91 -24.23 17.58
C ASP A 663 -9.35 -25.67 17.94
N SER A 664 -8.89 -26.69 17.20
CA SER A 664 -9.39 -28.06 17.30
C SER A 664 -8.72 -28.96 18.35
N LEU A 665 -7.74 -28.45 19.10
CA LEU A 665 -6.97 -29.25 20.07
C LEU A 665 -6.86 -28.54 21.43
N THR A 666 -7.96 -28.30 22.10
CA THR A 666 -7.91 -27.75 23.44
C THR A 666 -8.61 -28.62 24.46
N VAL A 667 -7.94 -29.72 24.82
CA VAL A 667 -8.10 -30.29 26.16
C VAL A 667 -7.34 -29.35 27.11
N LYS A 668 -8.00 -28.83 28.15
CA LYS A 668 -7.34 -27.98 29.17
C LYS A 668 -6.05 -28.66 29.64
N GLY A 669 -4.91 -28.02 29.44
CA GLY A 669 -3.62 -28.51 29.88
C GLY A 669 -2.69 -29.06 28.79
N THR A 670 -3.09 -29.03 27.51
CA THR A 670 -2.21 -29.46 26.41
C THR A 670 -1.71 -28.27 25.58
N MET A 671 -0.51 -28.42 25.01
CA MET A 671 0.12 -27.41 24.16
C MET A 671 -0.65 -27.24 22.86
N PRO A 672 -1.11 -26.03 22.51
CA PRO A 672 -1.75 -25.75 21.23
C PRO A 672 -0.76 -25.82 20.07
N ASP A 673 -1.25 -26.10 18.87
CA ASP A 673 -0.46 -25.94 17.66
C ASP A 673 -0.39 -24.47 17.28
N LEU A 674 0.83 -23.93 17.33
CA LEU A 674 1.12 -22.53 16.99
C LEU A 674 1.71 -22.39 15.60
N THR A 675 2.02 -23.50 14.90
CA THR A 675 2.60 -23.46 13.56
C THR A 675 1.59 -22.95 12.53
N GLY A 676 2.07 -22.15 11.58
CA GLY A 676 1.22 -21.50 10.58
C GLY A 676 0.49 -20.25 11.07
N LEU A 677 0.59 -19.88 12.35
CA LEU A 677 0.01 -18.66 12.90
C LEU A 677 0.99 -17.48 12.78
N THR A 678 0.45 -16.27 12.62
CA THR A 678 1.25 -15.07 12.83
C THR A 678 1.70 -14.99 14.29
N ILE A 679 2.84 -14.36 14.57
CA ILE A 679 3.36 -14.19 15.95
C ILE A 679 2.30 -13.61 16.88
N ARG A 680 1.56 -12.59 16.45
CA ARG A 680 0.48 -11.98 17.25
C ARG A 680 -0.59 -13.00 17.61
N ARG A 681 -0.99 -13.84 16.65
CA ARG A 681 -2.01 -14.86 16.88
C ARG A 681 -1.48 -15.99 17.77
N ALA A 682 -0.23 -16.41 17.55
CA ALA A 682 0.44 -17.39 18.39
C ALA A 682 0.53 -16.92 19.86
N MET A 683 0.84 -15.64 20.10
CA MET A 683 0.84 -15.04 21.44
C MET A 683 -0.56 -15.09 22.09
N GLN A 684 -1.60 -14.75 21.33
CA GLN A 684 -2.98 -14.80 21.83
C GLN A 684 -3.41 -16.22 22.21
N VAL A 685 -3.07 -17.20 21.37
CA VAL A 685 -3.39 -18.62 21.62
C VAL A 685 -2.60 -19.12 22.83
N ALA A 686 -1.30 -18.86 22.90
CA ALA A 686 -0.47 -19.27 24.03
C ALA A 686 -0.91 -18.63 25.36
N ALA A 687 -1.30 -17.36 25.35
CA ALA A 687 -1.82 -16.66 26.53
C ALA A 687 -3.11 -17.30 27.10
N LYS A 688 -4.01 -17.77 26.22
CA LYS A 688 -5.22 -18.51 26.64
C LYS A 688 -4.88 -19.80 27.39
N HIS A 689 -3.77 -20.44 27.01
CA HIS A 689 -3.27 -21.67 27.62
C HIS A 689 -2.25 -21.42 28.74
N LYS A 690 -2.02 -20.16 29.11
CA LYS A 690 -1.02 -19.72 30.11
C LYS A 690 0.39 -20.24 29.83
N VAL A 691 0.76 -20.39 28.55
CA VAL A 691 2.08 -20.79 28.10
C VAL A 691 2.93 -19.57 27.80
N PRO A 692 4.04 -19.33 28.53
CA PRO A 692 4.97 -18.26 28.17
C PRO A 692 5.64 -18.58 26.85
N LEU A 693 5.74 -17.59 25.95
CA LEU A 693 6.42 -17.74 24.66
C LEU A 693 7.77 -17.02 24.66
N LYS A 694 8.76 -17.70 24.09
CA LYS A 694 10.01 -17.08 23.60
C LYS A 694 9.91 -17.03 22.07
N ILE A 695 10.00 -15.83 21.51
CA ILE A 695 9.83 -15.63 20.07
C ILE A 695 11.18 -15.44 19.42
N LYS A 696 11.46 -16.23 18.37
CA LYS A 696 12.62 -16.08 17.49
C LYS A 696 12.14 -15.79 16.08
N GLY A 697 12.64 -14.73 15.46
CA GLY A 697 12.26 -14.32 14.11
C GLY A 697 11.02 -13.46 14.02
N SER A 698 10.47 -13.31 12.81
CA SER A 698 9.29 -12.49 12.51
C SER A 698 8.47 -13.14 11.40
N GLY A 699 7.14 -12.87 11.37
CA GLY A 699 6.24 -13.42 10.36
C GLY A 699 5.35 -14.54 10.88
N ILE A 700 5.36 -15.68 10.17
CA ILE A 700 4.53 -16.86 10.47
C ILE A 700 5.37 -17.89 11.24
N VAL A 701 4.82 -18.45 12.31
CA VAL A 701 5.45 -19.51 13.10
C VAL A 701 5.66 -20.74 12.22
N ARG A 702 6.90 -21.16 12.06
CA ARG A 702 7.28 -22.36 11.30
C ARG A 702 7.52 -23.56 12.20
N GLN A 703 7.99 -23.30 13.43
CA GLN A 703 8.33 -24.35 14.36
C GLN A 703 8.08 -23.92 15.81
N GLN A 704 7.71 -24.85 16.68
CA GLN A 704 7.58 -24.65 18.12
C GLN A 704 8.32 -25.73 18.89
N SER A 705 8.94 -25.37 20.03
CA SER A 705 9.81 -26.25 20.79
C SER A 705 9.06 -27.31 21.63
N ILE A 706 7.78 -27.05 21.96
CA ILE A 706 6.92 -28.00 22.65
C ILE A 706 5.91 -28.52 21.63
N LEU A 707 5.86 -29.82 21.42
CA LEU A 707 5.00 -30.44 20.41
C LEU A 707 3.52 -30.19 20.71
N PRO A 708 2.69 -29.90 19.67
CA PRO A 708 1.23 -29.80 19.84
C PRO A 708 0.65 -31.05 20.51
N GLY A 709 -0.31 -30.86 21.42
CA GLY A 709 -0.94 -31.96 22.17
C GLY A 709 -0.16 -32.46 23.38
N SER A 710 1.10 -32.02 23.58
CA SER A 710 1.89 -32.38 24.77
C SER A 710 1.28 -31.76 26.04
N LEU A 711 1.29 -32.48 27.15
CA LEU A 711 0.84 -31.95 28.45
C LEU A 711 1.75 -30.80 28.89
N ILE A 712 1.15 -29.68 29.25
CA ILE A 712 1.86 -28.51 29.78
C ILE A 712 2.18 -28.79 31.24
N THR A 713 3.41 -29.16 31.53
CA THR A 713 3.90 -29.39 32.90
C THR A 713 4.83 -28.24 33.31
N GLY A 714 4.39 -27.44 34.29
CA GLY A 714 5.21 -26.39 34.89
C GLY A 714 5.29 -25.05 34.10
N THR A 715 6.27 -24.24 34.44
CA THR A 715 6.48 -22.87 33.89
C THR A 715 7.40 -22.84 32.65
N ALA A 716 7.54 -23.94 31.93
CA ALA A 716 8.42 -24.01 30.78
C ALA A 716 7.91 -23.12 29.63
N ALA A 717 8.75 -22.18 29.17
CA ALA A 717 8.44 -21.32 28.04
C ALA A 717 8.57 -22.11 26.72
N CYS A 718 7.55 -22.03 25.85
CA CYS A 718 7.63 -22.56 24.50
C CYS A 718 8.36 -21.56 23.59
N THR A 719 9.42 -22.01 22.94
CA THR A 719 10.11 -21.21 21.94
C THR A 719 9.43 -21.42 20.59
N ILE A 720 9.01 -20.34 19.94
CA ILE A 720 8.47 -20.36 18.57
C ILE A 720 9.49 -19.73 17.63
N GLU A 721 9.72 -20.37 16.50
CA GLU A 721 10.55 -19.84 15.42
C GLU A 721 9.62 -19.42 14.27
N ALA A 722 9.66 -18.13 13.93
CA ALA A 722 8.84 -17.56 12.88
C ALA A 722 9.73 -17.03 11.75
N SER A 723 9.29 -17.23 10.52
CA SER A 723 9.91 -16.65 9.32
C SER A 723 8.83 -16.00 8.44
N ILE A 724 9.24 -15.01 7.71
CA ILE A 724 8.41 -14.32 6.71
C ILE A 724 8.19 -15.24 5.52
#